data_a2566cef1b4d4c2cd4b5de4014df3f2f
#
_entry.id   a2566cef1b4d4c2cd4b5de4014df3f2f
#
_cell.length_a   1.000
_cell.length_b   1.000
_cell.length_c   1.000
_cell.angle_alpha   90.00
_cell.angle_beta   90.00
_cell.angle_gamma   90.00
#
_symmetry.space_group_name_H-M   'P 1'
#
loop_
_entity.id
_entity.type
_entity.pdbx_description
1 polymer ?
#
loop_
_entity_poly.entity_id
_entity_poly.type
_entity_poly.pdbx_seq_one_letter_code
_entity_poly.pdbx_strand_id
1 'polypeptide(L)'
;MVGTGELLDVLLASGRRADRLTHVRHLPARPGTPADWPAWADPDLVAGYRALGVERPWRHQADAADAAWSGRHTVLSTSTGSGKSLAFWLPSLSAVRAQAAARTLDPGRIESVTRRGSVLYLCPTKALAADQRHALDRLIGAAGLRDLRVATCDGDTAQEERRWVQEHADVVLTNPDFLHFALLPQHRRWARLLGSLRYVVLDECHAFRGVFGAHVAAVLRRLRRLAGTYGADPVFLLASATTAEPAVSAARLIGVRPEDVVSVADDASPAGRKTVALWQPPEVPAAEGPWSGLLPEEDPWALPLDEPPVDVDRGGGGPGARGAGGEDAPGARAGDAPRGGAGIAPGGGAGSPPGAGAAGRTDARSADLPADDPTARTAAPAPGPDAGTIGPAREGSGPLGTGEDLVADDPDRPRRSATAEVADLLADLTAAGARTLAFTRSRRAAESVATVTREHLREVDPGLAAAVAAYRGGYLPEERRALEDAIRTGRLRALATTNALELGVDISGLDAVVIAGWPGTRVSLWQQAGRAGRAGADGLVVLVAREDPLDTFLVHHPEAALDAPVEATVFDPGNPYVLAPHLCAAAAETPIRAEELDLFGPGTRELLDVLVGRGALRRRPSGWYWTHAEQAARLTDLRGTGGDPVRVVESATGRLLGTVDSAAADSTVHAGAVYVHQGATYVVDALHLDDGVALVDRRDVDYGTWARWVTSTEIRSTTSERRWGPVTWGFGAVDVTTQVLSFQRKRIPDMEVLGSELLDLPARTLPTAAVWWTAPAEVLERAGVTVETAPGALHAAEHASIGLLPLLATCDRWDLGGVSTALHVDTEQATVFVHDAYPGGAGFAERGYALGATWLRATREAIATCPCRTGCPACVQSPKCGNGNNPLEKAAAVRLLDAVLEHAPDGGGNGGSV
;
A
#
# COMPACT_ATOMS: atom_id res chain seq x y z
N MET A 1 6.92 -35.16 5.81
CA MET A 1 6.53 -33.79 6.21
C MET A 1 6.73 -33.71 7.71
N VAL A 2 7.51 -32.75 8.16
CA VAL A 2 7.74 -32.48 9.59
C VAL A 2 6.43 -31.92 10.16
N GLY A 3 5.99 -32.37 11.33
CA GLY A 3 4.75 -31.88 11.94
C GLY A 3 4.86 -30.41 12.38
N THR A 4 3.75 -29.64 12.38
CA THR A 4 3.77 -28.22 12.78
C THR A 4 4.26 -28.00 14.22
N GLY A 5 4.01 -28.94 15.13
CA GLY A 5 4.55 -28.91 16.49
C GLY A 5 6.07 -29.07 16.50
N GLU A 6 6.61 -30.02 15.70
CA GLU A 6 8.05 -30.20 15.53
C GLU A 6 8.75 -28.97 14.95
N LEU A 7 8.09 -28.27 13.99
CA LEU A 7 8.63 -27.01 13.44
C LEU A 7 8.67 -25.89 14.48
N LEU A 8 7.64 -25.77 15.31
CA LEU A 8 7.64 -24.78 16.39
C LEU A 8 8.74 -25.10 17.42
N ASP A 9 8.93 -26.39 17.78
CA ASP A 9 10.00 -26.83 18.68
C ASP A 9 11.40 -26.52 18.10
N VAL A 10 11.58 -26.64 16.77
CA VAL A 10 12.81 -26.23 16.09
C VAL A 10 13.05 -24.72 16.31
N LEU A 11 12.03 -23.88 16.11
CA LEU A 11 12.17 -22.43 16.30
C LEU A 11 12.47 -22.05 17.75
N LEU A 12 11.89 -22.76 18.70
CA LEU A 12 12.16 -22.56 20.13
C LEU A 12 13.57 -23.01 20.55
N ALA A 13 14.32 -23.68 19.67
CA ALA A 13 15.69 -24.11 19.93
C ALA A 13 15.87 -24.83 21.25
N SER A 14 15.01 -25.82 21.54
CA SER A 14 14.96 -26.57 22.80
C SER A 14 14.67 -25.68 24.03
N GLY A 15 13.85 -24.62 23.86
CA GLY A 15 13.45 -23.70 24.92
C GLY A 15 14.33 -22.46 25.09
N ARG A 16 15.48 -22.39 24.39
CA ARG A 16 16.40 -21.22 24.49
C ARG A 16 15.82 -19.91 23.94
N ARG A 17 14.75 -19.98 23.14
CA ARG A 17 14.03 -18.83 22.58
C ARG A 17 12.58 -18.75 23.07
N ALA A 18 12.26 -19.42 24.17
CA ALA A 18 10.89 -19.43 24.71
C ALA A 18 10.43 -18.05 25.18
N ASP A 19 11.34 -17.19 25.59
CA ASP A 19 11.14 -15.79 25.95
C ASP A 19 10.65 -14.91 24.78
N ARG A 20 10.91 -15.31 23.54
CA ARG A 20 10.49 -14.58 22.33
C ARG A 20 9.06 -14.90 21.90
N LEU A 21 8.51 -16.01 22.35
CA LEU A 21 7.16 -16.47 22.04
C LEU A 21 6.15 -15.85 22.98
N THR A 22 5.39 -14.86 22.51
CA THR A 22 4.37 -14.16 23.32
C THR A 22 3.04 -14.89 23.35
N HIS A 23 2.66 -15.57 22.25
CA HIS A 23 1.40 -16.29 22.18
C HIS A 23 1.42 -17.41 21.12
N VAL A 24 0.65 -18.48 21.34
CA VAL A 24 0.37 -19.53 20.35
C VAL A 24 -1.13 -19.75 20.23
N ARG A 25 -1.65 -19.74 19.03
CA ARG A 25 -3.04 -20.05 18.73
C ARG A 25 -3.13 -21.25 17.79
N HIS A 26 -3.89 -22.25 18.16
CA HIS A 26 -4.20 -23.39 17.30
C HIS A 26 -5.58 -23.21 16.67
N LEU A 27 -5.62 -23.04 15.35
CA LEU A 27 -6.86 -22.99 14.58
C LEU A 27 -7.19 -24.42 14.13
N PRO A 28 -8.39 -24.95 14.47
CA PRO A 28 -8.75 -26.33 14.15
C PRO A 28 -8.95 -26.53 12.65
N ALA A 29 -8.74 -27.74 12.18
CA ALA A 29 -9.13 -28.15 10.83
C ALA A 29 -10.64 -28.02 10.65
N ARG A 30 -11.07 -27.59 9.48
CA ARG A 30 -12.47 -27.47 9.10
C ARG A 30 -12.78 -28.37 7.91
N PRO A 31 -13.80 -29.24 7.97
CA PRO A 31 -14.24 -30.01 6.81
C PRO A 31 -14.91 -29.09 5.78
N GLY A 32 -14.79 -29.44 4.50
CA GLY A 32 -15.51 -28.74 3.45
C GLY A 32 -16.98 -29.14 3.39
N THR A 33 -17.86 -28.21 2.99
CA THR A 33 -19.28 -28.44 2.76
C THR A 33 -19.58 -28.33 1.26
N PRO A 34 -19.64 -29.44 0.50
CA PRO A 34 -19.95 -29.43 -0.93
C PRO A 34 -21.44 -29.15 -1.17
N ALA A 35 -21.73 -28.59 -2.36
CA ALA A 35 -23.08 -28.42 -2.89
C ALA A 35 -23.22 -29.14 -4.24
N ASP A 36 -24.45 -29.32 -4.72
CA ASP A 36 -24.66 -29.81 -6.06
C ASP A 36 -24.40 -28.72 -7.11
N TRP A 37 -24.07 -29.13 -8.34
CA TRP A 37 -23.96 -28.21 -9.45
C TRP A 37 -25.31 -27.56 -9.76
N PRO A 38 -25.36 -26.23 -9.91
CA PRO A 38 -26.63 -25.55 -10.30
C PRO A 38 -27.19 -26.11 -11.60
N ALA A 39 -28.51 -26.28 -11.67
CA ALA A 39 -29.20 -26.87 -12.84
C ALA A 39 -29.05 -26.01 -14.12
N TRP A 40 -28.79 -24.71 -13.98
CA TRP A 40 -28.53 -23.78 -15.09
C TRP A 40 -27.10 -23.82 -15.61
N ALA A 41 -26.15 -24.42 -14.88
CA ALA A 41 -24.75 -24.45 -15.25
C ALA A 41 -24.54 -25.18 -16.58
N ASP A 42 -23.71 -24.62 -17.47
CA ASP A 42 -23.39 -25.23 -18.76
C ASP A 42 -22.74 -26.61 -18.54
N PRO A 43 -23.28 -27.68 -19.16
CA PRO A 43 -22.80 -29.05 -18.94
C PRO A 43 -21.34 -29.28 -19.32
N ASP A 44 -20.85 -28.59 -20.36
CA ASP A 44 -19.47 -28.74 -20.81
C ASP A 44 -18.52 -28.07 -19.81
N LEU A 45 -18.91 -26.92 -19.23
CA LEU A 45 -18.16 -26.28 -18.14
C LEU A 45 -18.10 -27.16 -16.89
N VAL A 46 -19.21 -27.78 -16.50
CA VAL A 46 -19.25 -28.72 -15.37
C VAL A 46 -18.34 -29.92 -15.65
N ALA A 47 -18.37 -30.47 -16.88
CA ALA A 47 -17.46 -31.54 -17.28
C ALA A 47 -15.98 -31.10 -17.22
N GLY A 48 -15.68 -29.87 -17.66
CA GLY A 48 -14.34 -29.27 -17.57
C GLY A 48 -13.83 -29.12 -16.13
N TYR A 49 -14.66 -28.62 -15.22
CA TYR A 49 -14.32 -28.53 -13.79
C TYR A 49 -14.06 -29.92 -13.18
N ARG A 50 -14.89 -30.93 -13.51
CA ARG A 50 -14.68 -32.30 -13.05
C ARG A 50 -13.37 -32.88 -13.59
N ALA A 51 -13.03 -32.63 -14.84
CA ALA A 51 -11.76 -33.04 -15.43
C ALA A 51 -10.55 -32.38 -14.76
N LEU A 52 -10.74 -31.19 -14.16
CA LEU A 52 -9.74 -30.50 -13.33
C LEU A 52 -9.75 -30.93 -11.86
N GLY A 53 -10.55 -31.95 -11.48
CA GLY A 53 -10.60 -32.51 -10.12
C GLY A 53 -11.62 -31.83 -9.19
N VAL A 54 -12.51 -30.98 -9.69
CA VAL A 54 -13.60 -30.38 -8.93
C VAL A 54 -14.87 -31.20 -9.15
N GLU A 55 -15.07 -32.21 -8.31
CA GLU A 55 -16.24 -33.10 -8.41
C GLU A 55 -17.54 -32.37 -8.11
N ARG A 56 -17.53 -31.51 -7.08
CA ARG A 56 -18.67 -30.70 -6.63
C ARG A 56 -18.16 -29.33 -6.17
N PRO A 57 -18.92 -28.26 -6.41
CA PRO A 57 -18.59 -26.93 -5.86
C PRO A 57 -18.76 -26.93 -4.33
N TRP A 58 -18.06 -26.02 -3.66
CA TRP A 58 -18.36 -25.70 -2.26
C TRP A 58 -19.66 -24.90 -2.18
N ARG A 59 -20.38 -24.99 -1.05
CA ARG A 59 -21.67 -24.30 -0.88
C ARG A 59 -21.59 -22.80 -1.19
N HIS A 60 -20.60 -22.09 -0.65
CA HIS A 60 -20.44 -20.65 -0.92
C HIS A 60 -20.22 -20.33 -2.41
N GLN A 61 -19.58 -21.23 -3.16
CA GLN A 61 -19.40 -21.07 -4.61
C GLN A 61 -20.71 -21.21 -5.37
N ALA A 62 -21.52 -22.21 -5.01
CA ALA A 62 -22.83 -22.43 -5.62
C ALA A 62 -23.81 -21.29 -5.28
N ASP A 63 -23.88 -20.89 -3.99
CA ASP A 63 -24.76 -19.82 -3.53
C ASP A 63 -24.45 -18.48 -4.22
N ALA A 64 -23.16 -18.12 -4.35
CA ALA A 64 -22.76 -16.90 -5.05
C ALA A 64 -23.04 -16.98 -6.56
N ALA A 65 -22.80 -18.13 -7.18
CA ALA A 65 -23.09 -18.34 -8.59
C ALA A 65 -24.60 -18.26 -8.88
N ASP A 66 -25.45 -18.83 -8.02
CA ASP A 66 -26.92 -18.78 -8.12
C ASP A 66 -27.45 -17.35 -7.97
N ALA A 67 -26.94 -16.59 -7.00
CA ALA A 67 -27.29 -15.19 -6.80
C ALA A 67 -26.96 -14.35 -8.06
N ALA A 68 -25.75 -14.52 -8.60
CA ALA A 68 -25.32 -13.83 -9.81
C ALA A 68 -26.14 -14.23 -11.06
N TRP A 69 -26.43 -15.52 -11.22
CA TRP A 69 -27.26 -16.02 -12.31
C TRP A 69 -28.67 -15.45 -12.28
N SER A 70 -29.23 -15.26 -11.07
CA SER A 70 -30.54 -14.60 -10.89
C SER A 70 -30.53 -13.10 -11.19
N GLY A 71 -29.41 -12.51 -11.59
CA GLY A 71 -29.29 -11.10 -11.96
C GLY A 71 -28.98 -10.16 -10.79
N ARG A 72 -28.60 -10.68 -9.62
CA ARG A 72 -28.27 -9.86 -8.45
C ARG A 72 -26.76 -9.57 -8.37
N HIS A 73 -26.40 -8.34 -8.04
CA HIS A 73 -25.03 -8.03 -7.68
C HIS A 73 -24.61 -8.88 -6.48
N THR A 74 -23.42 -9.46 -6.54
CA THR A 74 -23.00 -10.44 -5.52
C THR A 74 -21.57 -10.18 -5.07
N VAL A 75 -21.33 -10.17 -3.77
CA VAL A 75 -19.99 -10.16 -3.19
C VAL A 75 -19.72 -11.46 -2.45
N LEU A 76 -18.62 -12.12 -2.84
CA LEU A 76 -18.10 -13.33 -2.19
C LEU A 76 -16.91 -12.95 -1.33
N SER A 77 -17.05 -13.03 0.00
CA SER A 77 -16.05 -12.64 0.98
C SER A 77 -15.62 -13.84 1.80
N THR A 78 -14.70 -14.64 1.27
CA THR A 78 -14.22 -15.89 1.87
C THR A 78 -12.70 -15.96 1.87
N SER A 79 -12.12 -16.89 2.64
CA SER A 79 -10.68 -17.03 2.82
C SER A 79 -9.93 -17.21 1.50
N THR A 80 -8.63 -16.90 1.51
CA THR A 80 -7.76 -17.15 0.36
C THR A 80 -7.64 -18.65 0.09
N GLY A 81 -7.77 -19.03 -1.18
CA GLY A 81 -7.71 -20.44 -1.58
C GLY A 81 -9.02 -21.20 -1.47
N SER A 82 -10.15 -20.54 -1.09
CA SER A 82 -11.48 -21.16 -1.06
C SER A 82 -12.08 -21.44 -2.45
N GLY A 83 -11.37 -21.11 -3.53
CA GLY A 83 -11.80 -21.34 -4.91
C GLY A 83 -12.82 -20.33 -5.42
N LYS A 84 -12.75 -19.08 -5.00
CA LYS A 84 -13.66 -17.97 -5.39
C LYS A 84 -13.87 -17.85 -6.90
N SER A 85 -12.86 -18.20 -7.70
CA SER A 85 -12.92 -18.08 -9.17
C SER A 85 -14.03 -18.93 -9.82
N LEU A 86 -14.38 -20.09 -9.26
CA LEU A 86 -15.50 -20.89 -9.74
C LEU A 86 -16.83 -20.11 -9.62
N ALA A 87 -17.03 -19.41 -8.51
CA ALA A 87 -18.27 -18.68 -8.23
C ALA A 87 -18.56 -17.57 -9.25
N PHE A 88 -17.51 -16.95 -9.83
CA PHE A 88 -17.70 -15.91 -10.85
C PHE A 88 -17.55 -16.44 -12.29
N TRP A 89 -16.69 -17.44 -12.56
CA TRP A 89 -16.56 -17.97 -13.91
C TRP A 89 -17.70 -18.87 -14.33
N LEU A 90 -18.28 -19.66 -13.42
CA LEU A 90 -19.40 -20.56 -13.74
C LEU A 90 -20.61 -19.80 -14.32
N PRO A 91 -21.18 -18.78 -13.63
CA PRO A 91 -22.32 -18.04 -14.18
C PRO A 91 -21.93 -17.19 -15.40
N SER A 92 -20.74 -16.58 -15.39
CA SER A 92 -20.30 -15.70 -16.46
C SER A 92 -20.14 -16.43 -17.79
N LEU A 93 -19.43 -17.56 -17.79
CA LEU A 93 -19.18 -18.34 -19.01
C LEU A 93 -20.44 -19.08 -19.47
N SER A 94 -21.27 -19.60 -18.53
CA SER A 94 -22.56 -20.20 -18.87
C SER A 94 -23.49 -19.21 -19.59
N ALA A 95 -23.53 -17.95 -19.14
CA ALA A 95 -24.36 -16.92 -19.79
C ALA A 95 -23.86 -16.55 -21.20
N VAL A 96 -22.55 -16.47 -21.41
CA VAL A 96 -21.96 -16.23 -22.74
C VAL A 96 -22.34 -17.35 -23.70
N ARG A 97 -22.32 -18.60 -23.26
CA ARG A 97 -22.62 -19.77 -24.06
C ARG A 97 -24.13 -19.95 -24.33
N ALA A 98 -24.97 -19.73 -23.31
CA ALA A 98 -26.43 -19.82 -23.47
C ALA A 98 -26.96 -18.87 -24.56
N GLN A 99 -26.42 -17.64 -24.63
CA GLN A 99 -26.78 -16.69 -25.67
C GLN A 99 -26.26 -17.10 -27.07
N ALA A 100 -25.12 -17.81 -27.13
CA ALA A 100 -24.60 -18.35 -28.38
C ALA A 100 -25.49 -19.50 -28.91
N ALA A 101 -25.95 -20.40 -28.04
CA ALA A 101 -26.83 -21.53 -28.40
C ALA A 101 -28.21 -21.06 -28.86
N ALA A 102 -28.79 -20.01 -28.24
CA ALA A 102 -30.06 -19.44 -28.67
C ALA A 102 -30.04 -18.89 -30.10
N ARG A 103 -28.88 -18.42 -30.59
CA ARG A 103 -28.69 -17.98 -32.00
C ARG A 103 -28.70 -19.13 -33.01
N THR A 104 -28.24 -20.31 -32.62
CA THR A 104 -28.14 -21.48 -33.52
C THR A 104 -29.50 -22.15 -33.73
N LEU A 105 -30.47 -21.94 -32.83
CA LEU A 105 -31.78 -22.59 -32.85
C LEU A 105 -32.87 -21.82 -33.65
N ASP A 106 -32.62 -20.55 -34.04
CA ASP A 106 -33.59 -19.77 -34.84
C ASP A 106 -32.93 -18.99 -35.97
N PRO A 107 -32.59 -19.68 -37.08
CA PRO A 107 -31.87 -19.05 -38.21
C PRO A 107 -32.79 -18.14 -39.05
N GLY A 108 -34.11 -18.11 -38.81
CA GLY A 108 -35.10 -17.39 -39.65
C GLY A 108 -35.52 -16.01 -39.12
N ARG A 109 -35.09 -15.60 -37.92
CA ARG A 109 -35.43 -14.29 -37.34
C ARG A 109 -34.33 -13.28 -37.56
N ILE A 110 -34.45 -12.48 -38.63
CA ILE A 110 -33.58 -11.34 -38.95
C ILE A 110 -33.83 -10.10 -38.05
N GLU A 111 -34.49 -10.24 -36.97
CA GLU A 111 -34.74 -9.14 -36.04
C GLU A 111 -33.73 -9.18 -34.85
N SER A 112 -32.92 -8.20 -34.86
CA SER A 112 -31.81 -7.90 -33.90
C SER A 112 -30.71 -8.97 -33.94
N VAL A 113 -29.52 -8.55 -34.37
CA VAL A 113 -28.26 -9.27 -34.12
C VAL A 113 -28.09 -9.34 -32.59
N THR A 114 -28.66 -10.39 -31.99
CA THR A 114 -28.42 -10.65 -30.55
C THR A 114 -26.91 -10.88 -30.40
N ARG A 115 -26.23 -9.87 -29.88
CA ARG A 115 -24.80 -9.93 -29.64
C ARG A 115 -24.53 -10.99 -28.57
N ARG A 116 -23.47 -11.78 -28.77
CA ARG A 116 -22.97 -12.71 -27.77
C ARG A 116 -22.70 -11.92 -26.49
N GLY A 117 -23.13 -12.40 -25.33
CA GLY A 117 -22.82 -11.75 -24.05
C GLY A 117 -21.31 -11.61 -23.84
N SER A 118 -20.89 -10.55 -23.21
CA SER A 118 -19.49 -10.33 -22.87
C SER A 118 -19.27 -10.19 -21.37
N VAL A 119 -18.04 -10.45 -20.93
CA VAL A 119 -17.59 -10.39 -19.54
C VAL A 119 -16.36 -9.51 -19.45
N LEU A 120 -16.34 -8.62 -18.48
CA LEU A 120 -15.18 -7.82 -18.13
C LEU A 120 -14.68 -8.26 -16.75
N TYR A 121 -13.43 -8.71 -16.68
CA TYR A 121 -12.77 -9.06 -15.43
C TYR A 121 -11.76 -7.97 -15.07
N LEU A 122 -11.85 -7.48 -13.84
CA LEU A 122 -11.03 -6.42 -13.28
C LEU A 122 -10.30 -6.92 -12.03
N CYS A 123 -9.01 -6.66 -11.97
CA CYS A 123 -8.20 -6.95 -10.79
C CYS A 123 -7.14 -5.85 -10.56
N PRO A 124 -6.59 -5.75 -9.34
CA PRO A 124 -5.65 -4.66 -9.01
C PRO A 124 -4.31 -4.74 -9.73
N THR A 125 -3.87 -5.93 -10.18
CA THR A 125 -2.54 -6.13 -10.76
C THR A 125 -2.57 -6.92 -12.06
N LYS A 126 -1.61 -6.63 -12.98
CA LYS A 126 -1.44 -7.39 -14.23
C LYS A 126 -1.10 -8.86 -13.98
N ALA A 127 -0.34 -9.15 -12.91
CA ALA A 127 0.05 -10.51 -12.54
C ALA A 127 -1.18 -11.39 -12.24
N LEU A 128 -2.14 -10.87 -11.47
CA LEU A 128 -3.38 -11.56 -11.16
C LEU A 128 -4.23 -11.81 -12.42
N ALA A 129 -4.29 -10.83 -13.33
CA ALA A 129 -4.96 -11.02 -14.63
C ALA A 129 -4.34 -12.14 -15.47
N ALA A 130 -3.00 -12.22 -15.48
CA ALA A 130 -2.28 -13.26 -16.20
C ALA A 130 -2.51 -14.67 -15.58
N ASP A 131 -2.53 -14.77 -14.25
CA ASP A 131 -2.80 -16.02 -13.53
C ASP A 131 -4.24 -16.51 -13.79
N GLN A 132 -5.23 -15.62 -13.68
CA GLN A 132 -6.62 -15.94 -14.01
C GLN A 132 -6.81 -16.30 -15.48
N ARG A 133 -6.08 -15.67 -16.40
CA ARG A 133 -6.07 -16.06 -17.81
C ARG A 133 -5.57 -17.49 -17.98
N HIS A 134 -4.47 -17.85 -17.32
CA HIS A 134 -3.93 -19.21 -17.38
C HIS A 134 -4.91 -20.25 -16.79
N ALA A 135 -5.56 -19.92 -15.67
CA ALA A 135 -6.60 -20.79 -15.08
C ALA A 135 -7.80 -20.98 -16.02
N LEU A 136 -8.24 -19.91 -16.70
CA LEU A 136 -9.29 -19.99 -17.71
C LEU A 136 -8.89 -20.83 -18.93
N ASP A 137 -7.68 -20.69 -19.45
CA ASP A 137 -7.19 -21.47 -20.59
C ASP A 137 -7.19 -22.97 -20.26
N ARG A 138 -6.81 -23.34 -19.03
CA ARG A 138 -6.91 -24.73 -18.54
C ARG A 138 -8.35 -25.23 -18.47
N LEU A 139 -9.29 -24.41 -17.96
CA LEU A 139 -10.70 -24.76 -17.88
C LEU A 139 -11.31 -24.94 -19.28
N ILE A 140 -11.06 -23.99 -20.17
CA ILE A 140 -11.54 -24.01 -21.56
C ILE A 140 -10.99 -25.23 -22.30
N GLY A 141 -9.71 -25.54 -22.10
CA GLY A 141 -9.08 -26.73 -22.65
C GLY A 141 -9.71 -28.04 -22.13
N ALA A 142 -9.92 -28.15 -20.83
CA ALA A 142 -10.53 -29.31 -20.19
C ALA A 142 -12.02 -29.49 -20.56
N ALA A 143 -12.74 -28.38 -20.77
CA ALA A 143 -14.13 -28.36 -21.19
C ALA A 143 -14.31 -28.47 -22.72
N GLY A 144 -13.24 -28.43 -23.50
CA GLY A 144 -13.31 -28.48 -24.97
C GLY A 144 -13.96 -27.25 -25.65
N LEU A 145 -14.00 -26.10 -24.96
CA LEU A 145 -14.73 -24.90 -25.38
C LEU A 145 -13.89 -24.00 -26.30
N ARG A 146 -13.70 -24.44 -27.56
CA ARG A 146 -12.90 -23.67 -28.54
C ARG A 146 -13.61 -22.44 -29.10
N ASP A 147 -14.87 -22.25 -28.78
CA ASP A 147 -15.70 -21.14 -29.27
C ASP A 147 -15.64 -19.91 -28.35
N LEU A 148 -15.13 -20.03 -27.12
CA LEU A 148 -14.92 -18.91 -26.21
C LEU A 148 -13.60 -18.19 -26.49
N ARG A 149 -13.68 -16.88 -26.69
CA ARG A 149 -12.55 -16.00 -26.97
C ARG A 149 -12.21 -15.17 -25.75
N VAL A 150 -11.16 -15.57 -25.06
CA VAL A 150 -10.66 -14.90 -23.85
C VAL A 150 -9.38 -14.13 -24.19
N ALA A 151 -9.24 -12.92 -23.70
CA ALA A 151 -8.04 -12.09 -23.89
C ALA A 151 -7.72 -11.27 -22.66
N THR A 152 -6.45 -11.06 -22.39
CA THR A 152 -5.96 -9.99 -21.52
C THR A 152 -5.79 -8.73 -22.35
N CYS A 153 -6.10 -7.57 -21.77
CA CYS A 153 -5.90 -6.29 -22.44
C CYS A 153 -5.53 -5.22 -21.41
N ASP A 154 -4.30 -4.74 -21.48
CA ASP A 154 -3.77 -3.72 -20.58
C ASP A 154 -2.90 -2.69 -21.32
N GLY A 155 -2.14 -1.86 -20.58
CA GLY A 155 -1.27 -0.84 -21.16
C GLY A 155 -0.18 -1.39 -22.09
N ASP A 156 0.27 -2.62 -21.85
CA ASP A 156 1.38 -3.26 -22.58
C ASP A 156 0.88 -4.02 -23.84
N THR A 157 -0.44 -4.22 -23.97
CA THR A 157 -1.03 -4.95 -25.10
C THR A 157 -0.78 -4.22 -26.43
N ALA A 158 -0.21 -4.92 -27.41
CA ALA A 158 0.08 -4.41 -28.73
C ALA A 158 -1.19 -3.90 -29.44
N GLN A 159 -1.04 -2.89 -30.31
CA GLN A 159 -2.20 -2.23 -30.95
C GLN A 159 -3.03 -3.17 -31.84
N GLU A 160 -2.39 -4.12 -32.51
CA GLU A 160 -3.09 -5.11 -33.34
C GLU A 160 -3.90 -6.10 -32.49
N GLU A 161 -3.30 -6.60 -31.44
CA GLU A 161 -3.97 -7.47 -30.49
C GLU A 161 -5.14 -6.74 -29.81
N ARG A 162 -4.96 -5.47 -29.43
CA ARG A 162 -6.03 -4.65 -28.86
C ARG A 162 -7.21 -4.49 -29.83
N ARG A 163 -6.97 -4.32 -31.14
CA ARG A 163 -8.03 -4.28 -32.18
C ARG A 163 -8.78 -5.61 -32.24
N TRP A 164 -8.04 -6.72 -32.25
CA TRP A 164 -8.65 -8.05 -32.26
C TRP A 164 -9.53 -8.24 -31.01
N VAL A 165 -9.06 -7.84 -29.81
CA VAL A 165 -9.85 -7.90 -28.56
C VAL A 165 -11.14 -7.09 -28.67
N GLN A 166 -11.07 -5.85 -29.18
CA GLN A 166 -12.23 -4.99 -29.39
C GLN A 166 -13.30 -5.61 -30.29
N GLU A 167 -12.87 -6.31 -31.33
CA GLU A 167 -13.76 -6.89 -32.33
C GLU A 167 -14.27 -8.28 -31.96
N HIS A 168 -13.50 -9.08 -31.23
CA HIS A 168 -13.74 -10.50 -31.14
C HIS A 168 -13.88 -11.06 -29.73
N ALA A 169 -13.19 -10.51 -28.70
CA ALA A 169 -13.13 -11.14 -27.38
C ALA A 169 -14.52 -11.18 -26.71
N ASP A 170 -14.87 -12.34 -26.14
CA ASP A 170 -16.07 -12.54 -25.34
C ASP A 170 -15.79 -12.23 -23.84
N VAL A 171 -14.57 -12.53 -23.39
CA VAL A 171 -14.09 -12.25 -22.02
C VAL A 171 -12.81 -11.41 -22.12
N VAL A 172 -12.78 -10.28 -21.44
CA VAL A 172 -11.61 -9.38 -21.36
C VAL A 172 -11.14 -9.26 -19.94
N LEU A 173 -9.90 -9.65 -19.67
CA LEU A 173 -9.23 -9.47 -18.37
C LEU A 173 -8.37 -8.21 -18.44
N THR A 174 -8.52 -7.34 -17.44
CA THR A 174 -7.84 -6.04 -17.41
C THR A 174 -7.72 -5.48 -15.99
N ASN A 175 -7.30 -4.22 -15.89
CA ASN A 175 -7.17 -3.48 -14.64
C ASN A 175 -7.88 -2.11 -14.71
N PRO A 176 -8.11 -1.43 -13.57
CA PRO A 176 -8.76 -0.13 -13.52
C PRO A 176 -8.04 0.95 -14.34
N ASP A 177 -6.70 0.93 -14.37
CA ASP A 177 -5.89 1.89 -15.12
C ASP A 177 -6.20 1.82 -16.62
N PHE A 178 -6.29 0.63 -17.19
CA PHE A 178 -6.65 0.46 -18.60
C PHE A 178 -8.08 0.94 -18.90
N LEU A 179 -9.03 0.69 -17.99
CA LEU A 179 -10.36 1.25 -18.13
C LEU A 179 -10.30 2.76 -18.21
N HIS A 180 -9.63 3.40 -17.25
CA HIS A 180 -9.56 4.85 -17.11
C HIS A 180 -8.90 5.53 -18.29
N PHE A 181 -7.70 5.05 -18.71
CA PHE A 181 -6.89 5.72 -19.72
C PHE A 181 -7.16 5.29 -21.15
N ALA A 182 -7.72 4.09 -21.38
CA ALA A 182 -7.84 3.54 -22.72
C ALA A 182 -9.28 3.13 -23.10
N LEU A 183 -9.99 2.35 -22.30
CA LEU A 183 -11.27 1.80 -22.67
C LEU A 183 -12.37 2.87 -22.66
N LEU A 184 -12.57 3.55 -21.52
CA LEU A 184 -13.67 4.52 -21.37
C LEU A 184 -13.50 5.75 -22.27
N PRO A 185 -12.31 6.38 -22.41
CA PRO A 185 -12.13 7.48 -23.35
C PRO A 185 -12.35 7.09 -24.81
N GLN A 186 -12.11 5.83 -25.15
CA GLN A 186 -12.30 5.29 -26.51
C GLN A 186 -13.53 4.37 -26.60
N HIS A 187 -14.55 4.56 -25.74
CA HIS A 187 -15.72 3.70 -25.60
C HIS A 187 -16.41 3.33 -26.92
N ARG A 188 -16.36 4.21 -27.93
CA ARG A 188 -16.94 3.95 -29.27
C ARG A 188 -16.28 2.76 -29.96
N ARG A 189 -14.97 2.54 -29.76
CA ARG A 189 -14.26 1.35 -30.28
C ARG A 189 -14.62 0.08 -29.52
N TRP A 190 -15.06 0.24 -28.28
CA TRP A 190 -15.47 -0.82 -27.38
C TRP A 190 -16.99 -1.03 -27.34
N ALA A 191 -17.73 -0.37 -28.23
CA ALA A 191 -19.21 -0.38 -28.24
C ALA A 191 -19.79 -1.80 -28.33
N ARG A 192 -19.12 -2.74 -29.01
CA ARG A 192 -19.51 -4.14 -29.04
C ARG A 192 -19.47 -4.78 -27.65
N LEU A 193 -18.34 -4.65 -26.96
CA LEU A 193 -18.13 -5.18 -25.60
C LEU A 193 -19.12 -4.53 -24.62
N LEU A 194 -19.18 -3.20 -24.62
CA LEU A 194 -20.01 -2.43 -23.68
C LEU A 194 -21.50 -2.71 -23.88
N GLY A 195 -21.98 -2.82 -25.13
CA GLY A 195 -23.39 -3.06 -25.44
C GLY A 195 -23.86 -4.52 -25.27
N SER A 196 -22.94 -5.45 -25.05
CA SER A 196 -23.24 -6.86 -24.73
C SER A 196 -22.75 -7.27 -23.35
N LEU A 197 -22.31 -6.31 -22.52
CA LEU A 197 -21.71 -6.57 -21.21
C LEU A 197 -22.76 -7.16 -20.26
N ARG A 198 -22.55 -8.41 -19.89
CA ARG A 198 -23.45 -9.16 -19.00
C ARG A 198 -22.95 -9.20 -17.57
N TYR A 199 -21.64 -9.40 -17.40
CA TYR A 199 -21.00 -9.45 -16.08
C TYR A 199 -19.76 -8.58 -16.04
N VAL A 200 -19.59 -7.93 -14.89
CA VAL A 200 -18.33 -7.29 -14.48
C VAL A 200 -17.83 -8.00 -13.24
N VAL A 201 -16.72 -8.69 -13.35
CA VAL A 201 -16.06 -9.37 -12.22
C VAL A 201 -15.00 -8.44 -11.65
N LEU A 202 -15.05 -8.20 -10.32
CA LEU A 202 -14.02 -7.49 -9.58
C LEU A 202 -13.35 -8.46 -8.62
N ASP A 203 -12.15 -8.88 -8.96
CA ASP A 203 -11.40 -9.81 -8.13
C ASP A 203 -10.45 -9.05 -7.18
N GLU A 204 -10.27 -9.61 -5.97
CA GLU A 204 -9.51 -9.02 -4.86
C GLU A 204 -9.94 -7.56 -4.58
N CYS A 205 -11.26 -7.31 -4.54
CA CYS A 205 -11.81 -5.96 -4.45
C CYS A 205 -11.49 -5.25 -3.12
N HIS A 206 -11.07 -5.95 -2.08
CA HIS A 206 -10.55 -5.35 -0.83
C HIS A 206 -9.25 -4.55 -1.04
N ALA A 207 -8.53 -4.77 -2.15
CA ALA A 207 -7.37 -3.97 -2.53
C ALA A 207 -7.74 -2.55 -3.00
N PHE A 208 -9.03 -2.31 -3.34
CA PHE A 208 -9.55 -1.00 -3.74
C PHE A 208 -9.94 -0.20 -2.49
N ARG A 209 -8.95 0.38 -1.81
CA ARG A 209 -9.07 1.13 -0.57
C ARG A 209 -8.45 2.52 -0.69
N GLY A 210 -8.74 3.41 0.27
CA GLY A 210 -8.22 4.76 0.30
C GLY A 210 -8.53 5.54 -0.98
N VAL A 211 -7.63 6.41 -1.39
CA VAL A 211 -7.80 7.23 -2.62
C VAL A 211 -7.90 6.35 -3.88
N PHE A 212 -7.09 5.27 -3.96
CA PHE A 212 -7.20 4.34 -5.09
C PHE A 212 -8.58 3.69 -5.19
N GLY A 213 -9.17 3.29 -4.05
CA GLY A 213 -10.54 2.78 -4.00
C GLY A 213 -11.58 3.80 -4.47
N ALA A 214 -11.42 5.06 -4.08
CA ALA A 214 -12.28 6.15 -4.53
C ALA A 214 -12.20 6.38 -6.05
N HIS A 215 -10.99 6.35 -6.61
CA HIS A 215 -10.80 6.41 -8.07
C HIS A 215 -11.45 5.23 -8.80
N VAL A 216 -11.25 4.00 -8.31
CA VAL A 216 -11.87 2.80 -8.91
C VAL A 216 -13.39 2.90 -8.84
N ALA A 217 -13.96 3.37 -7.73
CA ALA A 217 -15.40 3.59 -7.60
C ALA A 217 -15.92 4.58 -8.65
N ALA A 218 -15.20 5.68 -8.91
CA ALA A 218 -15.56 6.63 -9.96
C ALA A 218 -15.42 6.04 -11.37
N VAL A 219 -14.39 5.23 -11.63
CA VAL A 219 -14.20 4.50 -12.91
C VAL A 219 -15.37 3.54 -13.16
N LEU A 220 -15.81 2.79 -12.12
CA LEU A 220 -16.93 1.85 -12.25
C LEU A 220 -18.27 2.56 -12.49
N ARG A 221 -18.49 3.73 -11.88
CA ARG A 221 -19.68 4.55 -12.18
C ARG A 221 -19.68 5.03 -13.64
N ARG A 222 -18.55 5.45 -14.17
CA ARG A 222 -18.38 5.79 -15.60
C ARG A 222 -18.61 4.58 -16.50
N LEU A 223 -18.10 3.39 -16.13
CA LEU A 223 -18.35 2.14 -16.86
C LEU A 223 -19.85 1.79 -16.91
N ARG A 224 -20.55 1.84 -15.76
CA ARG A 224 -22.01 1.60 -15.68
C ARG A 224 -22.79 2.56 -16.57
N ARG A 225 -22.44 3.83 -16.51
CA ARG A 225 -23.04 4.90 -17.33
C ARG A 225 -22.90 4.61 -18.83
N LEU A 226 -21.68 4.27 -19.27
CA LEU A 226 -21.42 3.97 -20.67
C LEU A 226 -22.09 2.65 -21.09
N ALA A 227 -22.06 1.61 -20.29
CA ALA A 227 -22.78 0.37 -20.57
C ALA A 227 -24.28 0.64 -20.76
N GLY A 228 -24.89 1.45 -19.88
CA GLY A 228 -26.29 1.89 -20.00
C GLY A 228 -26.56 2.67 -21.31
N THR A 229 -25.64 3.54 -21.71
CA THR A 229 -25.73 4.27 -23.00
C THR A 229 -25.76 3.32 -24.21
N TYR A 230 -25.10 2.17 -24.10
CA TYR A 230 -25.11 1.11 -25.14
C TYR A 230 -26.20 0.05 -24.92
N GLY A 231 -27.10 0.23 -23.93
CA GLY A 231 -28.24 -0.64 -23.65
C GLY A 231 -27.91 -1.88 -22.83
N ALA A 232 -26.81 -1.91 -22.12
CA ALA A 232 -26.43 -3.00 -21.20
C ALA A 232 -26.55 -2.56 -19.73
N ASP A 233 -27.00 -3.50 -18.88
CA ASP A 233 -27.01 -3.36 -17.43
C ASP A 233 -26.31 -4.58 -16.82
N PRO A 234 -24.98 -4.50 -16.62
CA PRO A 234 -24.21 -5.65 -16.17
C PRO A 234 -24.42 -5.98 -14.69
N VAL A 235 -24.42 -7.25 -14.38
CA VAL A 235 -24.34 -7.77 -13.02
C VAL A 235 -22.89 -7.71 -12.54
N PHE A 236 -22.68 -7.17 -11.35
CA PHE A 236 -21.37 -7.12 -10.71
C PHE A 236 -21.15 -8.32 -9.80
N LEU A 237 -20.04 -9.02 -10.01
CA LEU A 237 -19.54 -10.12 -9.19
C LEU A 237 -18.25 -9.68 -8.54
N LEU A 238 -18.27 -9.52 -7.22
CA LEU A 238 -17.10 -9.07 -6.46
C LEU A 238 -16.53 -10.25 -5.67
N ALA A 239 -15.25 -10.47 -5.77
CA ALA A 239 -14.53 -11.44 -4.94
C ALA A 239 -13.55 -10.70 -4.02
N SER A 240 -13.58 -11.04 -2.76
CA SER A 240 -12.76 -10.43 -1.71
C SER A 240 -12.22 -11.51 -0.78
N ALA A 241 -11.10 -11.22 -0.11
CA ALA A 241 -10.83 -11.87 1.15
C ALA A 241 -11.93 -11.49 2.17
N THR A 242 -11.94 -12.14 3.33
CA THR A 242 -12.87 -11.81 4.41
C THR A 242 -12.81 -10.32 4.76
N THR A 243 -13.95 -9.65 4.81
CA THR A 243 -14.10 -8.23 5.20
C THR A 243 -15.28 -8.07 6.15
N ALA A 244 -15.27 -7.01 6.98
CA ALA A 244 -16.31 -6.82 8.02
C ALA A 244 -17.71 -6.58 7.42
N GLU A 245 -17.84 -5.74 6.42
CA GLU A 245 -19.12 -5.30 5.84
C GLU A 245 -19.07 -5.43 4.30
N PRO A 246 -19.05 -6.68 3.77
CA PRO A 246 -18.80 -6.89 2.35
C PRO A 246 -19.86 -6.26 1.44
N ALA A 247 -21.17 -6.34 1.80
CA ALA A 247 -22.23 -5.73 1.00
C ALA A 247 -22.14 -4.20 0.95
N VAL A 248 -21.82 -3.55 2.09
CA VAL A 248 -21.68 -2.09 2.17
C VAL A 248 -20.48 -1.62 1.32
N SER A 249 -19.33 -2.27 1.47
CA SER A 249 -18.11 -1.95 0.70
C SER A 249 -18.31 -2.17 -0.80
N ALA A 250 -18.95 -3.29 -1.18
CA ALA A 250 -19.26 -3.59 -2.57
C ALA A 250 -20.25 -2.58 -3.17
N ALA A 251 -21.32 -2.25 -2.45
CA ALA A 251 -22.31 -1.26 -2.88
C ALA A 251 -21.69 0.13 -3.08
N ARG A 252 -20.86 0.58 -2.12
CA ARG A 252 -20.11 1.84 -2.21
C ARG A 252 -19.17 1.86 -3.42
N LEU A 253 -18.50 0.73 -3.72
CA LEU A 253 -17.59 0.61 -4.85
C LEU A 253 -18.30 0.72 -6.20
N ILE A 254 -19.42 0.00 -6.38
CA ILE A 254 -20.13 -0.05 -7.67
C ILE A 254 -21.23 1.03 -7.80
N GLY A 255 -21.52 1.80 -6.74
CA GLY A 255 -22.52 2.88 -6.75
C GLY A 255 -23.97 2.38 -6.78
N VAL A 256 -24.31 1.43 -5.90
CA VAL A 256 -25.67 0.91 -5.66
C VAL A 256 -25.99 0.96 -4.17
N ARG A 257 -27.20 0.59 -3.77
CA ARG A 257 -27.53 0.50 -2.35
C ARG A 257 -27.07 -0.86 -1.78
N PRO A 258 -26.72 -0.95 -0.49
CA PRO A 258 -26.27 -2.21 0.12
C PRO A 258 -27.30 -3.37 -0.02
N GLU A 259 -28.60 -3.09 0.01
CA GLU A 259 -29.65 -4.07 -0.16
C GLU A 259 -29.76 -4.67 -1.58
N ASP A 260 -29.16 -4.02 -2.57
CA ASP A 260 -29.06 -4.52 -3.95
C ASP A 260 -27.91 -5.53 -4.14
N VAL A 261 -27.10 -5.76 -3.10
CA VAL A 261 -25.93 -6.65 -3.12
C VAL A 261 -26.16 -7.86 -2.23
N VAL A 262 -26.04 -9.05 -2.81
CA VAL A 262 -26.04 -10.32 -2.05
C VAL A 262 -24.62 -10.54 -1.50
N SER A 263 -24.50 -10.72 -0.19
CA SER A 263 -23.25 -11.08 0.47
C SER A 263 -23.20 -12.57 0.79
N VAL A 264 -22.13 -13.24 0.34
CA VAL A 264 -21.80 -14.63 0.69
C VAL A 264 -20.46 -14.62 1.44
N ALA A 265 -20.52 -14.77 2.77
CA ALA A 265 -19.35 -14.66 3.66
C ALA A 265 -18.98 -15.99 4.35
N ASP A 266 -19.90 -16.96 4.38
CA ASP A 266 -19.67 -18.26 5.01
C ASP A 266 -18.73 -19.13 4.15
N ASP A 267 -17.49 -19.26 4.56
CA ASP A 267 -16.50 -20.07 3.86
C ASP A 267 -16.73 -21.57 4.10
N ALA A 268 -17.26 -22.25 3.11
CA ALA A 268 -17.54 -23.69 3.11
C ALA A 268 -16.38 -24.55 2.60
N SER A 269 -15.20 -23.99 2.31
CA SER A 269 -14.03 -24.76 1.86
C SER A 269 -13.35 -25.48 3.02
N PRO A 270 -12.67 -26.63 2.76
CA PRO A 270 -11.88 -27.31 3.79
C PRO A 270 -10.65 -26.48 4.15
N ALA A 271 -10.26 -26.51 5.42
CA ALA A 271 -9.02 -25.92 5.91
C ALA A 271 -8.28 -26.90 6.79
N GLY A 272 -6.97 -27.03 6.63
CA GLY A 272 -6.10 -27.75 7.54
C GLY A 272 -5.94 -27.02 8.88
N ARG A 273 -5.42 -27.72 9.88
CA ARG A 273 -5.07 -27.10 11.16
C ARG A 273 -3.93 -26.07 10.94
N LYS A 274 -4.04 -24.91 11.58
CA LYS A 274 -2.98 -23.89 11.57
C LYS A 274 -2.52 -23.58 12.99
N THR A 275 -1.21 -23.54 13.18
CA THR A 275 -0.60 -23.02 14.40
C THR A 275 -0.07 -21.62 14.10
N VAL A 276 -0.57 -20.62 14.80
CA VAL A 276 -0.12 -19.23 14.68
C VAL A 276 0.68 -18.87 15.94
N ALA A 277 1.92 -18.49 15.75
CA ALA A 277 2.82 -18.04 16.82
C ALA A 277 3.06 -16.52 16.68
N LEU A 278 2.90 -15.80 17.77
CA LEU A 278 3.27 -14.40 17.87
C LEU A 278 4.64 -14.32 18.54
N TRP A 279 5.55 -13.57 17.91
CA TRP A 279 6.97 -13.61 18.22
C TRP A 279 7.53 -12.19 18.41
N GLN A 280 8.18 -11.95 19.53
CA GLN A 280 8.87 -10.70 19.81
C GLN A 280 10.39 -10.91 19.80
N PRO A 281 11.15 -10.21 18.96
CA PRO A 281 12.60 -10.29 18.96
C PRO A 281 13.22 -9.91 20.31
N PRO A 282 14.37 -10.50 20.69
CA PRO A 282 15.03 -10.21 21.95
C PRO A 282 15.63 -8.81 21.96
N GLU A 283 15.90 -8.30 23.14
CA GLU A 283 16.71 -7.09 23.34
C GLU A 283 18.16 -7.35 22.93
N VAL A 284 18.81 -6.31 22.37
CA VAL A 284 20.21 -6.38 21.96
C VAL A 284 21.11 -6.24 23.19
N PRO A 285 22.10 -7.15 23.43
CA PRO A 285 23.03 -7.04 24.55
C PRO A 285 23.81 -5.72 24.53
N ALA A 286 24.10 -5.14 25.71
CA ALA A 286 24.80 -3.86 25.85
C ALA A 286 26.24 -3.84 25.28
N ALA A 287 26.85 -4.99 25.06
CA ALA A 287 28.20 -5.11 24.47
C ALA A 287 28.23 -4.96 22.94
N GLU A 288 27.09 -5.19 22.31
CA GLU A 288 26.90 -4.92 20.89
C GLU A 288 26.25 -3.56 20.80
N GLY A 289 26.96 -2.50 20.39
CA GLY A 289 26.40 -1.15 20.31
C GLY A 289 25.02 -1.13 19.66
N PRO A 290 24.20 -0.07 19.84
CA PRO A 290 22.78 -0.02 19.42
C PRO A 290 22.53 -0.32 17.95
N TRP A 291 23.58 -0.53 17.16
CA TRP A 291 23.56 -0.72 15.72
C TRP A 291 24.09 -2.08 15.25
N SER A 292 24.57 -2.95 16.12
CA SER A 292 24.96 -4.32 15.78
C SER A 292 23.70 -5.15 15.48
N GLY A 293 23.41 -5.31 14.21
CA GLY A 293 22.22 -6.02 13.72
C GLY A 293 21.11 -5.13 13.17
N LEU A 294 21.24 -3.80 13.28
CA LEU A 294 20.38 -2.85 12.59
C LEU A 294 20.93 -2.60 11.17
N LEU A 295 20.55 -3.44 10.24
CA LEU A 295 20.36 -2.92 8.89
C LEU A 295 19.25 -1.87 9.03
N PRO A 296 19.37 -0.65 8.49
CA PRO A 296 18.35 0.36 8.58
C PRO A 296 17.02 -0.22 8.06
N GLU A 297 16.15 -0.62 8.95
CA GLU A 297 14.77 -0.92 8.61
C GLU A 297 14.13 0.42 8.27
N GLU A 298 13.66 0.50 7.03
CA GLU A 298 12.78 1.56 6.55
C GLU A 298 13.40 2.95 6.32
N ASP A 299 14.19 3.04 5.27
CA ASP A 299 14.05 4.16 4.36
C ASP A 299 13.02 3.77 3.29
N PRO A 300 11.77 4.27 3.32
CA PRO A 300 10.77 3.97 2.30
C PRO A 300 11.18 4.43 0.90
N TRP A 301 12.24 5.21 0.80
CA TRP A 301 12.76 5.84 -0.41
C TRP A 301 14.08 5.23 -0.91
N ALA A 302 14.68 4.29 -0.18
CA ALA A 302 15.85 3.57 -0.66
C ALA A 302 15.46 2.60 -1.79
N LEU A 303 15.72 2.99 -3.02
CA LEU A 303 15.56 2.18 -4.22
C LEU A 303 16.56 1.00 -4.23
N PRO A 304 16.19 -0.12 -4.86
CA PRO A 304 16.92 -1.39 -4.76
C PRO A 304 18.29 -1.34 -5.44
N LEU A 305 19.25 -2.04 -4.84
CA LEU A 305 20.52 -2.39 -5.46
C LEU A 305 20.27 -3.43 -6.57
N ASP A 306 20.66 -3.15 -7.81
CA ASP A 306 20.81 -4.15 -8.85
C ASP A 306 22.22 -4.76 -8.72
N GLU A 307 22.33 -5.92 -8.08
CA GLU A 307 23.47 -6.81 -8.33
C GLU A 307 23.21 -7.65 -9.59
N PRO A 308 24.24 -7.96 -10.39
CA PRO A 308 24.09 -8.77 -11.58
C PRO A 308 23.50 -10.15 -11.23
N PRO A 309 22.72 -10.77 -12.13
CA PRO A 309 22.09 -12.05 -11.88
C PRO A 309 23.15 -13.11 -11.61
N VAL A 310 22.96 -13.83 -10.51
CA VAL A 310 23.75 -15.05 -10.23
C VAL A 310 23.43 -16.05 -11.33
N ASP A 311 24.44 -16.40 -12.11
CA ASP A 311 24.36 -17.42 -13.16
C ASP A 311 23.87 -18.74 -12.56
N VAL A 312 22.62 -19.08 -12.87
CA VAL A 312 22.08 -20.39 -12.55
C VAL A 312 22.62 -21.36 -13.60
N ASP A 313 23.76 -21.95 -13.24
CA ASP A 313 24.51 -22.90 -14.02
C ASP A 313 23.64 -23.97 -14.68
N ARG A 314 23.70 -24.05 -16.01
CA ARG A 314 23.08 -25.11 -16.82
C ARG A 314 23.86 -26.39 -16.65
N GLY A 315 23.74 -27.02 -15.52
CA GLY A 315 24.28 -28.34 -15.26
C GLY A 315 23.51 -29.46 -15.94
N GLY A 316 24.00 -29.99 -17.03
CA GLY A 316 23.45 -31.22 -17.62
C GLY A 316 24.18 -31.65 -18.88
N GLY A 317 25.34 -32.26 -18.77
CA GLY A 317 26.00 -32.92 -19.89
C GLY A 317 26.84 -34.09 -19.42
N GLY A 318 26.46 -35.30 -19.74
CA GLY A 318 27.24 -36.50 -19.59
C GLY A 318 28.34 -36.68 -20.65
N PRO A 319 29.25 -37.61 -20.50
CA PRO A 319 30.58 -37.56 -21.15
C PRO A 319 30.69 -38.39 -22.44
N GLY A 320 31.58 -37.94 -23.35
CA GLY A 320 32.00 -38.81 -24.46
C GLY A 320 32.88 -38.21 -25.55
N ALA A 321 34.17 -38.61 -25.48
CA ALA A 321 35.08 -38.87 -26.61
C ALA A 321 35.73 -37.75 -27.45
N ARG A 322 37.02 -37.59 -27.21
CA ARG A 322 38.22 -37.47 -28.09
C ARG A 322 38.03 -37.21 -29.58
N GLY A 323 38.83 -36.28 -30.11
CA GLY A 323 39.26 -36.26 -31.50
C GLY A 323 39.90 -34.98 -31.95
N ALA A 324 41.14 -35.04 -32.22
CA ALA A 324 42.17 -34.09 -32.63
C ALA A 324 41.89 -33.31 -33.96
N GLY A 325 42.56 -32.19 -34.09
CA GLY A 325 43.18 -31.76 -35.36
C GLY A 325 42.66 -30.46 -35.97
N GLY A 326 43.48 -29.44 -36.00
CA GLY A 326 44.08 -28.88 -37.20
C GLY A 326 43.44 -27.59 -37.71
N GLU A 327 44.17 -26.53 -37.47
CA GLU A 327 44.62 -25.50 -38.44
C GLU A 327 43.66 -24.85 -39.44
N ASP A 328 43.57 -23.58 -39.41
CA ASP A 328 43.92 -22.54 -40.42
C ASP A 328 42.88 -21.41 -40.57
N ALA A 329 43.32 -20.19 -40.26
CA ALA A 329 42.78 -19.00 -40.86
C ALA A 329 43.40 -18.85 -42.29
N PRO A 330 42.99 -17.97 -43.22
CA PRO A 330 42.60 -16.56 -43.06
C PRO A 330 41.66 -15.99 -44.16
N GLY A 331 41.28 -14.72 -44.01
CA GLY A 331 41.15 -13.82 -45.18
C GLY A 331 39.78 -13.22 -45.46
N ALA A 332 39.49 -12.06 -45.06
CA ALA A 332 39.43 -10.76 -45.75
C ALA A 332 38.44 -10.53 -46.92
N ARG A 333 37.82 -9.34 -46.84
CA ARG A 333 37.26 -8.41 -47.88
C ARG A 333 35.74 -8.41 -47.98
N ALA A 334 35.05 -7.30 -47.63
CA ALA A 334 35.00 -5.95 -48.26
C ALA A 334 34.11 -5.89 -49.52
N GLY A 335 33.22 -4.95 -49.54
CA GLY A 335 32.42 -4.48 -50.68
C GLY A 335 30.92 -4.59 -50.45
N ASP A 336 30.05 -3.70 -50.73
CA ASP A 336 30.03 -2.33 -51.23
C ASP A 336 28.60 -1.82 -51.07
N ALA A 337 28.44 -0.57 -50.77
CA ALA A 337 27.19 0.14 -50.91
C ALA A 337 26.88 0.45 -52.38
N PRO A 338 25.67 0.77 -52.76
CA PRO A 338 25.54 2.04 -53.46
C PRO A 338 24.39 2.95 -52.98
N ARG A 339 24.76 4.21 -53.17
CA ARG A 339 23.99 5.45 -53.02
C ARG A 339 22.90 5.62 -54.10
N GLY A 340 21.99 6.54 -53.80
CA GLY A 340 21.23 7.35 -54.73
C GLY A 340 19.88 7.70 -54.11
N GLY A 341 19.40 8.89 -53.99
CA GLY A 341 19.81 10.18 -54.46
C GLY A 341 18.56 11.00 -54.76
N ALA A 342 18.63 12.29 -54.40
CA ALA A 342 17.78 13.41 -54.79
C ALA A 342 16.38 13.50 -54.14
N GLY A 343 15.98 14.52 -53.40
CA GLY A 343 16.24 15.96 -53.47
C GLY A 343 15.04 16.68 -54.00
N ILE A 344 14.50 17.61 -53.23
CA ILE A 344 14.03 18.94 -53.64
C ILE A 344 13.34 19.60 -52.42
N ALA A 345 13.93 20.68 -51.90
CA ALA A 345 13.30 21.84 -51.31
C ALA A 345 13.18 22.89 -52.45
N PRO A 346 12.51 24.03 -52.43
CA PRO A 346 12.53 25.01 -51.35
C PRO A 346 11.30 25.96 -51.21
N GLY A 347 11.42 26.89 -50.29
CA GLY A 347 10.84 28.22 -50.27
C GLY A 347 9.69 28.41 -49.28
N GLY A 348 9.70 29.37 -48.38
CA GLY A 348 10.33 30.66 -48.26
C GLY A 348 9.27 31.66 -47.89
N GLY A 349 9.52 32.53 -46.87
CA GLY A 349 8.76 33.77 -46.65
C GLY A 349 8.30 33.89 -45.21
N ALA A 350 9.02 34.46 -44.37
CA ALA A 350 9.28 35.81 -43.84
C ALA A 350 8.04 36.69 -43.65
N GLY A 351 7.85 37.17 -42.39
CA GLY A 351 6.95 38.30 -42.13
C GLY A 351 6.70 38.56 -40.66
N SER A 352 7.54 39.29 -39.97
CA SER A 352 7.25 40.10 -38.77
C SER A 352 7.24 41.56 -39.15
N PRO A 353 6.98 42.48 -38.19
CA PRO A 353 5.80 42.90 -37.45
C PRO A 353 5.30 44.29 -37.96
N PRO A 354 4.50 45.12 -37.35
CA PRO A 354 4.63 45.89 -36.11
C PRO A 354 3.29 46.16 -35.37
N GLY A 355 3.14 46.65 -34.17
CA GLY A 355 3.66 47.76 -33.52
C GLY A 355 2.57 48.57 -32.83
N ALA A 356 2.77 48.90 -31.54
CA ALA A 356 2.48 50.14 -30.82
C ALA A 356 1.04 50.62 -30.55
N GLY A 357 0.83 51.12 -29.31
CA GLY A 357 -0.10 52.11 -28.85
C GLY A 357 -0.72 51.77 -27.51
N ALA A 358 -0.23 52.12 -26.41
CA ALA A 358 -0.09 53.39 -25.69
C ALA A 358 -1.37 53.78 -24.89
N ALA A 359 -1.13 53.89 -23.58
CA ALA A 359 -1.52 54.90 -22.64
C ALA A 359 -2.85 54.82 -21.87
N GLY A 360 -2.72 54.99 -20.57
CA GLY A 360 -3.78 55.35 -19.63
C GLY A 360 -3.37 55.22 -18.16
N ARG A 361 -2.62 56.25 -17.68
CA ARG A 361 -2.29 56.52 -16.25
C ARG A 361 -3.51 56.95 -15.47
N THR A 362 -3.55 56.66 -14.17
CA THR A 362 -3.76 57.59 -13.01
C THR A 362 -3.46 56.78 -11.75
N ASP A 363 -2.39 57.08 -11.00
CA ASP A 363 -2.18 58.00 -9.88
C ASP A 363 -3.27 57.92 -8.80
N ALA A 364 -3.04 57.77 -7.54
CA ALA A 364 -2.04 58.08 -6.53
C ALA A 364 -2.69 57.64 -5.19
N ARG A 365 -2.07 57.32 -4.13
CA ARG A 365 -1.23 58.11 -3.22
C ARG A 365 -0.72 57.29 -2.08
N SER A 366 0.55 57.47 -1.87
CA SER A 366 1.33 57.26 -0.67
C SER A 366 0.82 57.93 0.60
N ALA A 367 1.11 57.31 1.75
CA ALA A 367 1.47 58.03 3.00
C ALA A 367 2.34 57.06 3.83
N ASP A 368 3.56 57.27 3.82
CA ASP A 368 4.57 57.80 4.73
C ASP A 368 4.71 57.08 6.09
N LEU A 369 5.93 56.56 6.19
CA LEU A 369 6.68 56.15 7.36
C LEU A 369 6.96 57.32 8.35
N PRO A 370 7.45 57.06 9.56
CA PRO A 370 8.89 57.29 9.69
C PRO A 370 9.68 56.17 10.40
N ALA A 371 10.88 56.08 9.89
CA ALA A 371 12.02 55.43 10.52
C ALA A 371 12.54 56.22 11.71
N ASP A 372 13.08 55.55 12.69
CA ASP A 372 14.21 56.07 13.47
C ASP A 372 15.11 54.90 13.94
N ASP A 373 16.36 55.11 13.78
CA ASP A 373 17.55 54.32 13.92
C ASP A 373 18.31 54.79 15.18
N PRO A 374 19.47 54.24 15.54
CA PRO A 374 19.77 53.20 16.52
C PRO A 374 20.59 53.77 17.72
N THR A 375 21.14 52.87 18.47
CA THR A 375 22.21 53.01 19.50
C THR A 375 21.78 52.92 20.95
N ALA A 376 22.16 51.85 21.62
CA ALA A 376 22.94 51.89 22.84
C ALA A 376 23.44 50.47 23.21
N ARG A 377 24.74 50.37 23.18
CA ARG A 377 25.58 49.37 23.86
C ARG A 377 25.31 49.33 25.36
N THR A 378 25.47 48.10 25.94
CA THR A 378 26.38 47.75 27.05
C THR A 378 25.87 46.48 27.72
N ALA A 379 26.68 45.52 27.73
CA ALA A 379 27.70 44.99 28.60
C ALA A 379 27.27 43.68 29.28
N ALA A 380 28.01 42.63 28.99
CA ALA A 380 28.10 41.40 29.77
C ALA A 380 28.68 41.69 31.18
N PRO A 381 28.46 40.76 32.12
CA PRO A 381 29.65 40.13 32.71
C PRO A 381 29.55 38.61 32.87
N ALA A 382 30.63 37.94 32.56
CA ALA A 382 31.14 36.77 33.29
C ALA A 382 32.10 37.30 34.38
N PRO A 383 32.58 36.53 35.37
CA PRO A 383 33.00 35.14 35.35
C PRO A 383 32.65 34.29 36.61
N GLY A 384 33.00 33.02 36.61
CA GLY A 384 33.12 32.15 37.75
C GLY A 384 34.21 32.57 38.77
N PRO A 385 34.44 31.86 39.82
CA PRO A 385 35.18 30.58 39.83
C PRO A 385 34.61 29.60 40.87
N ASP A 386 35.01 28.39 41.10
CA ASP A 386 36.27 27.84 41.51
C ASP A 386 36.27 26.30 41.54
N ALA A 387 37.44 25.80 41.29
CA ALA A 387 37.85 24.42 41.38
C ALA A 387 37.97 23.95 42.84
N GLY A 388 37.55 22.71 43.10
CA GLY A 388 37.76 21.98 44.33
C GLY A 388 38.25 20.55 44.10
N THR A 389 39.53 20.44 44.04
CA THR A 389 40.51 19.43 44.49
C THR A 389 40.09 17.95 44.65
N ILE A 390 40.78 17.12 43.92
CA ILE A 390 40.95 15.66 43.98
C ILE A 390 41.71 15.27 45.30
N GLY A 391 41.27 14.19 45.93
CA GLY A 391 41.99 13.48 47.02
C GLY A 391 41.85 11.96 46.80
N PRO A 392 42.84 11.15 47.19
CA PRO A 392 43.22 9.93 46.49
C PRO A 392 42.62 8.65 47.05
N ALA A 393 42.75 7.60 46.25
CA ALA A 393 42.38 6.20 46.41
C ALA A 393 42.70 5.59 47.77
N ARG A 394 41.83 4.68 48.21
CA ARG A 394 42.19 3.62 49.14
C ARG A 394 41.80 2.25 48.58
N GLU A 395 42.79 1.44 48.35
CA GLU A 395 42.71 0.00 48.13
C GLU A 395 42.05 -0.68 49.33
N GLY A 396 41.19 -1.63 49.05
CA GLY A 396 40.60 -2.53 50.03
C GLY A 396 40.21 -3.84 49.34
N SER A 397 41.15 -4.78 49.36
CA SER A 397 40.95 -6.17 48.96
C SER A 397 40.02 -6.91 49.94
N GLY A 398 38.97 -7.54 49.42
CA GLY A 398 38.07 -8.47 50.08
C GLY A 398 37.47 -9.49 49.06
N PRO A 399 37.11 -10.71 49.43
CA PRO A 399 37.22 -11.91 48.60
C PRO A 399 36.08 -12.09 47.62
N LEU A 400 36.41 -12.81 46.51
CA LEU A 400 35.54 -13.35 45.47
C LEU A 400 34.26 -13.99 46.03
N GLY A 401 33.16 -13.31 45.85
CA GLY A 401 31.80 -13.83 45.93
C GLY A 401 31.35 -14.23 44.54
N THR A 402 31.13 -15.52 44.29
CA THR A 402 30.36 -16.02 43.18
C THR A 402 28.90 -15.60 43.37
N GLY A 403 28.55 -14.49 42.70
CA GLY A 403 27.16 -14.00 42.54
C GLY A 403 26.98 -13.83 41.04
N GLU A 404 26.11 -14.63 40.46
CA GLU A 404 25.46 -14.28 39.18
C GLU A 404 24.73 -12.98 39.42
N ASP A 405 25.39 -11.88 39.10
CA ASP A 405 24.72 -10.58 38.97
C ASP A 405 23.74 -10.74 37.80
N LEU A 406 22.46 -10.96 38.13
CA LEU A 406 21.34 -10.68 37.25
C LEU A 406 21.49 -9.21 36.88
N VAL A 407 22.07 -8.96 35.70
CA VAL A 407 22.08 -7.65 35.03
C VAL A 407 20.61 -7.27 34.94
N ALA A 408 20.17 -6.29 35.74
CA ALA A 408 18.82 -5.75 35.64
C ALA A 408 18.58 -5.35 34.17
N ASP A 409 17.52 -5.89 33.56
CA ASP A 409 17.10 -5.53 32.23
C ASP A 409 16.97 -4.00 32.16
N ASP A 410 17.76 -3.38 31.27
CA ASP A 410 17.64 -1.96 31.00
C ASP A 410 16.47 -1.78 30.05
N PRO A 411 15.34 -1.22 30.47
CA PRO A 411 14.10 -1.13 29.69
C PRO A 411 14.20 -0.20 28.46
N ASP A 412 15.31 0.50 28.30
CA ASP A 412 15.55 1.40 27.16
C ASP A 412 16.45 0.77 26.08
N ARG A 413 16.76 -0.54 26.16
CA ARG A 413 17.56 -1.24 25.14
C ARG A 413 16.74 -1.49 23.88
N PRO A 414 17.35 -1.26 22.68
CA PRO A 414 16.70 -1.58 21.42
C PRO A 414 16.54 -3.09 21.25
N ARG A 415 15.49 -3.50 20.56
CA ARG A 415 15.27 -4.90 20.19
C ARG A 415 15.98 -5.23 18.87
N ARG A 416 16.29 -6.51 18.71
CA ARG A 416 16.80 -7.02 17.44
C ARG A 416 15.78 -6.80 16.34
N SER A 417 16.23 -6.42 15.13
CA SER A 417 15.32 -6.15 14.03
C SER A 417 14.53 -7.39 13.61
N ALA A 418 13.26 -7.22 13.25
CA ALA A 418 12.41 -8.32 12.77
C ALA A 418 13.00 -9.00 11.53
N THR A 419 13.68 -8.24 10.66
CA THR A 419 14.33 -8.78 9.46
C THR A 419 15.47 -9.74 9.80
N ALA A 420 16.33 -9.40 10.75
CA ALA A 420 17.41 -10.25 11.21
C ALA A 420 16.86 -11.49 11.94
N GLU A 421 15.84 -11.33 12.79
CA GLU A 421 15.20 -12.44 13.47
C GLU A 421 14.55 -13.42 12.49
N VAL A 422 13.83 -12.91 11.48
CA VAL A 422 13.22 -13.72 10.41
C VAL A 422 14.26 -14.49 9.60
N ALA A 423 15.44 -13.92 9.37
CA ALA A 423 16.52 -14.62 8.65
C ALA A 423 17.01 -15.85 9.42
N ASP A 424 17.15 -15.77 10.75
CA ASP A 424 17.52 -16.91 11.59
C ASP A 424 16.41 -17.98 11.59
N LEU A 425 15.16 -17.57 11.83
CA LEU A 425 14.03 -18.48 11.82
C LEU A 425 13.87 -19.21 10.47
N LEU A 426 14.12 -18.48 9.36
CA LEU A 426 14.09 -19.04 8.01
C LEU A 426 15.22 -20.03 7.78
N ALA A 427 16.43 -19.76 8.31
CA ALA A 427 17.54 -20.69 8.25
C ALA A 427 17.24 -21.99 9.02
N ASP A 428 16.71 -21.87 10.25
CA ASP A 428 16.34 -23.04 11.06
C ASP A 428 15.26 -23.91 10.38
N LEU A 429 14.19 -23.29 9.86
CA LEU A 429 13.13 -24.00 9.13
C LEU A 429 13.65 -24.66 7.86
N THR A 430 14.56 -23.99 7.13
CA THR A 430 15.18 -24.53 5.91
C THR A 430 16.06 -25.73 6.25
N ALA A 431 16.84 -25.66 7.33
CA ALA A 431 17.68 -26.75 7.83
C ALA A 431 16.83 -27.94 8.29
N ALA A 432 15.67 -27.69 8.92
CA ALA A 432 14.69 -28.72 9.27
C ALA A 432 13.96 -29.33 8.07
N GLY A 433 14.19 -28.82 6.86
CA GLY A 433 13.63 -29.34 5.62
C GLY A 433 12.25 -28.79 5.27
N ALA A 434 11.74 -27.79 6.01
CA ALA A 434 10.45 -27.16 5.75
C ALA A 434 10.48 -26.27 4.50
N ARG A 435 9.38 -26.27 3.73
CA ARG A 435 9.16 -25.30 2.66
C ARG A 435 8.49 -24.06 3.24
N THR A 436 9.18 -22.92 3.17
CA THR A 436 8.81 -21.71 3.90
C THR A 436 8.77 -20.48 3.00
N LEU A 437 7.78 -19.61 3.19
CA LEU A 437 7.81 -18.22 2.72
C LEU A 437 8.09 -17.29 3.90
N ALA A 438 9.01 -16.34 3.69
CA ALA A 438 9.23 -15.22 4.61
C ALA A 438 8.71 -13.93 3.96
N PHE A 439 7.66 -13.33 4.51
CA PHE A 439 7.10 -12.07 4.03
C PHE A 439 7.79 -10.89 4.71
N THR A 440 8.15 -9.89 3.92
CA THR A 440 8.74 -8.63 4.38
C THR A 440 8.02 -7.44 3.76
N ARG A 441 8.16 -6.25 4.35
CA ARG A 441 7.45 -5.05 3.87
C ARG A 441 8.15 -4.34 2.71
N SER A 442 9.46 -4.55 2.52
CA SER A 442 10.22 -3.89 1.46
C SER A 442 10.99 -4.88 0.60
N ARG A 443 11.29 -4.48 -0.64
CA ARG A 443 12.10 -5.27 -1.57
C ARG A 443 13.50 -5.50 -1.03
N ARG A 444 14.08 -4.49 -0.39
CA ARG A 444 15.40 -4.55 0.25
C ARG A 444 15.40 -5.55 1.41
N ALA A 445 14.40 -5.52 2.26
CA ALA A 445 14.28 -6.48 3.36
C ALA A 445 14.17 -7.93 2.84
N ALA A 446 13.46 -8.19 1.74
CA ALA A 446 13.38 -9.52 1.13
C ALA A 446 14.75 -10.02 0.65
N GLU A 447 15.53 -9.16 -0.02
CA GLU A 447 16.89 -9.49 -0.45
C GLU A 447 17.82 -9.70 0.75
N SER A 448 17.74 -8.84 1.77
CA SER A 448 18.54 -8.93 2.99
C SER A 448 18.24 -10.25 3.75
N VAL A 449 16.97 -10.60 3.97
CA VAL A 449 16.58 -11.86 4.60
C VAL A 449 17.17 -13.05 3.83
N ALA A 450 17.01 -13.09 2.50
CA ALA A 450 17.55 -14.19 1.70
C ALA A 450 19.06 -14.27 1.77
N THR A 451 19.77 -13.15 1.78
CA THR A 451 21.24 -13.08 1.83
C THR A 451 21.77 -13.57 3.19
N VAL A 452 21.24 -13.01 4.28
CA VAL A 452 21.65 -13.38 5.65
C VAL A 452 21.31 -14.87 5.93
N THR A 453 20.12 -15.33 5.51
CA THR A 453 19.75 -16.74 5.63
C THR A 453 20.73 -17.66 4.88
N ARG A 454 21.17 -17.28 3.66
CA ARG A 454 22.16 -18.06 2.91
C ARG A 454 23.54 -18.08 3.60
N GLU A 455 23.93 -16.95 4.20
CA GLU A 455 25.19 -16.86 4.96
C GLU A 455 25.18 -17.82 6.14
N HIS A 456 24.12 -17.81 6.96
CA HIS A 456 23.97 -18.72 8.08
C HIS A 456 23.96 -20.20 7.63
N LEU A 457 23.27 -20.51 6.54
CA LEU A 457 23.20 -21.88 6.02
C LEU A 457 24.52 -22.36 5.39
N ARG A 458 25.34 -21.45 4.82
CA ARG A 458 26.66 -21.83 4.28
C ARG A 458 27.62 -22.35 5.35
N GLU A 459 27.48 -21.87 6.59
CA GLU A 459 28.24 -22.35 7.72
C GLU A 459 27.85 -23.78 8.13
N VAL A 460 26.60 -24.18 7.86
CA VAL A 460 26.06 -25.50 8.20
C VAL A 460 26.17 -26.46 7.02
N ASP A 461 25.63 -26.11 5.86
CA ASP A 461 25.63 -26.87 4.61
C ASP A 461 25.47 -25.94 3.39
N PRO A 462 26.53 -25.81 2.55
CA PRO A 462 26.45 -24.99 1.34
C PRO A 462 25.31 -25.39 0.37
N GLY A 463 24.88 -26.67 0.37
CA GLY A 463 23.76 -27.14 -0.44
C GLY A 463 22.42 -26.58 0.00
N LEU A 464 22.23 -26.33 1.30
CA LEU A 464 21.03 -25.67 1.83
C LEU A 464 21.00 -24.19 1.48
N ALA A 465 22.15 -23.53 1.44
CA ALA A 465 22.21 -22.11 1.03
C ALA A 465 21.68 -21.90 -0.40
N ALA A 466 21.92 -22.83 -1.32
CA ALA A 466 21.40 -22.79 -2.68
C ALA A 466 19.88 -23.01 -2.78
N ALA A 467 19.24 -23.51 -1.71
CA ALA A 467 17.80 -23.74 -1.65
C ALA A 467 17.00 -22.51 -1.16
N VAL A 468 17.66 -21.36 -0.97
CA VAL A 468 17.05 -20.10 -0.53
C VAL A 468 17.18 -19.03 -1.62
N ALA A 469 16.11 -18.29 -1.89
CA ALA A 469 16.14 -17.17 -2.84
C ALA A 469 15.25 -16.01 -2.36
N ALA A 470 15.48 -14.82 -2.92
CA ALA A 470 14.54 -13.70 -2.83
C ALA A 470 13.54 -13.75 -3.99
N TYR A 471 12.32 -13.22 -3.77
CA TYR A 471 11.30 -13.03 -4.78
C TYR A 471 10.65 -11.65 -4.60
N ARG A 472 10.69 -10.79 -5.61
CA ARG A 472 10.12 -9.44 -5.52
C ARG A 472 9.54 -8.94 -6.85
N GLY A 473 8.69 -7.94 -6.74
CA GLY A 473 8.31 -7.14 -7.91
C GLY A 473 9.53 -6.42 -8.50
N GLY A 474 9.67 -6.45 -9.82
CA GLY A 474 10.82 -5.89 -10.52
C GLY A 474 11.74 -6.94 -11.15
N TYR A 475 11.66 -8.20 -10.75
CA TYR A 475 12.28 -9.30 -11.49
C TYR A 475 11.55 -9.52 -12.82
N LEU A 476 12.27 -10.03 -13.83
CA LEU A 476 11.68 -10.38 -15.11
C LEU A 476 10.58 -11.46 -14.94
N PRO A 477 9.53 -11.44 -15.77
CA PRO A 477 8.46 -12.43 -15.66
C PRO A 477 8.95 -13.89 -15.73
N GLU A 478 9.99 -14.16 -16.53
CA GLU A 478 10.61 -15.48 -16.69
C GLU A 478 11.32 -15.93 -15.39
N GLU A 479 12.06 -15.02 -14.76
CA GLU A 479 12.75 -15.26 -13.50
C GLU A 479 11.76 -15.58 -12.37
N ARG A 480 10.67 -14.79 -12.29
CA ARG A 480 9.62 -15.02 -11.30
C ARG A 480 8.98 -16.40 -11.46
N ARG A 481 8.64 -16.80 -12.71
CA ARG A 481 8.10 -18.14 -12.98
C ARG A 481 9.09 -19.24 -12.63
N ALA A 482 10.38 -19.04 -12.90
CA ALA A 482 11.41 -20.01 -12.55
C ALA A 482 11.53 -20.22 -11.04
N LEU A 483 11.42 -19.14 -10.24
CA LEU A 483 11.40 -19.20 -8.77
C LEU A 483 10.12 -19.86 -8.24
N GLU A 484 8.98 -19.55 -8.82
CA GLU A 484 7.69 -20.17 -8.49
C GLU A 484 7.70 -21.67 -8.75
N ASP A 485 8.25 -22.10 -9.89
CA ASP A 485 8.44 -23.52 -10.21
C ASP A 485 9.45 -24.19 -9.30
N ALA A 486 10.51 -23.49 -8.92
CA ALA A 486 11.55 -24.02 -8.04
C ALA A 486 11.02 -24.29 -6.61
N ILE A 487 10.22 -23.38 -6.03
CA ILE A 487 9.60 -23.62 -4.72
C ILE A 487 8.50 -24.70 -4.80
N ARG A 488 7.72 -24.73 -5.87
CA ARG A 488 6.66 -25.72 -6.09
C ARG A 488 7.22 -27.13 -6.23
N THR A 489 8.33 -27.26 -6.93
CA THR A 489 9.00 -28.57 -7.13
C THR A 489 9.90 -28.98 -5.96
N GLY A 490 10.10 -28.10 -4.97
CA GLY A 490 10.97 -28.35 -3.82
C GLY A 490 12.47 -28.21 -4.12
N ARG A 491 12.86 -27.68 -5.28
CA ARG A 491 14.26 -27.29 -5.56
C ARG A 491 14.69 -26.13 -4.67
N LEU A 492 13.79 -25.17 -4.46
CA LEU A 492 13.91 -24.18 -3.38
C LEU A 492 13.09 -24.65 -2.18
N ARG A 493 13.61 -24.39 -0.99
CA ARG A 493 12.94 -24.62 0.29
C ARG A 493 12.45 -23.35 0.93
N ALA A 494 13.12 -22.23 0.66
CA ALA A 494 12.74 -20.95 1.23
C ALA A 494 12.74 -19.83 0.18
N LEU A 495 11.72 -18.95 0.25
CA LEU A 495 11.67 -17.70 -0.47
C LEU A 495 11.41 -16.55 0.51
N ALA A 496 12.29 -15.56 0.51
CA ALA A 496 12.00 -14.27 1.14
C ALA A 496 11.31 -13.36 0.11
N THR A 497 10.15 -12.79 0.46
CA THR A 497 9.32 -12.08 -0.50
C THR A 497 8.65 -10.85 0.12
N THR A 498 8.14 -9.96 -0.73
CA THR A 498 7.20 -8.91 -0.35
C THR A 498 5.76 -9.42 -0.51
N ASN A 499 4.76 -8.54 -0.40
CA ASN A 499 3.36 -8.84 -0.76
C ASN A 499 3.17 -9.35 -2.20
N ALA A 500 4.23 -9.42 -3.02
CA ALA A 500 4.16 -9.96 -4.39
C ALA A 500 3.72 -11.43 -4.46
N LEU A 501 3.94 -12.23 -3.40
CA LEU A 501 3.42 -13.60 -3.28
C LEU A 501 2.19 -13.72 -2.38
N GLU A 502 1.63 -12.60 -1.93
CA GLU A 502 0.39 -12.55 -1.16
C GLU A 502 -0.82 -12.87 -2.04
N LEU A 503 -0.85 -12.34 -3.28
CA LEU A 503 -1.95 -12.44 -4.22
C LEU A 503 -1.53 -13.07 -5.55
N GLY A 504 -2.43 -13.82 -6.18
CA GLY A 504 -2.36 -14.20 -7.58
C GLY A 504 -1.33 -15.27 -7.99
N VAL A 505 -0.67 -15.94 -7.04
CA VAL A 505 0.29 -17.01 -7.38
C VAL A 505 -0.13 -18.31 -6.71
N ASP A 506 -0.25 -19.40 -7.47
CA ASP A 506 -0.58 -20.71 -6.95
C ASP A 506 0.68 -21.41 -6.42
N ILE A 507 1.15 -20.97 -5.26
CA ILE A 507 2.16 -21.64 -4.46
C ILE A 507 1.42 -22.34 -3.31
N SER A 508 1.34 -23.65 -3.38
CA SER A 508 0.64 -24.50 -2.41
C SER A 508 1.59 -25.52 -1.77
N GLY A 509 1.18 -26.06 -0.63
CA GLY A 509 1.92 -27.12 0.07
C GLY A 509 3.16 -26.61 0.81
N LEU A 510 3.10 -25.38 1.33
CA LEU A 510 4.11 -24.83 2.22
C LEU A 510 3.87 -25.33 3.65
N ASP A 511 4.96 -25.65 4.34
CA ASP A 511 4.91 -26.12 5.72
C ASP A 511 4.83 -24.95 6.70
N ALA A 512 5.50 -23.82 6.38
CA ALA A 512 5.53 -22.66 7.23
C ALA A 512 5.47 -21.32 6.45
N VAL A 513 5.01 -20.29 7.15
CA VAL A 513 5.07 -18.88 6.73
C VAL A 513 5.61 -18.06 7.91
N VAL A 514 6.61 -17.22 7.64
CA VAL A 514 7.16 -16.25 8.60
C VAL A 514 6.87 -14.85 8.09
N ILE A 515 6.39 -13.95 8.94
CA ILE A 515 5.96 -12.60 8.57
C ILE A 515 6.77 -11.59 9.38
N ALA A 516 7.58 -10.78 8.71
CA ALA A 516 8.40 -9.74 9.33
C ALA A 516 7.57 -8.46 9.51
N GLY A 517 7.01 -8.30 10.69
CA GLY A 517 6.13 -7.20 11.06
C GLY A 517 4.69 -7.37 10.58
N TRP A 518 3.81 -6.55 11.15
CA TRP A 518 2.40 -6.52 10.78
C TRP A 518 2.23 -6.16 9.30
N PRO A 519 1.50 -6.95 8.50
CA PRO A 519 1.42 -6.75 7.05
C PRO A 519 0.49 -5.59 6.61
N GLY A 520 0.09 -4.74 7.54
CA GLY A 520 -0.76 -3.57 7.32
C GLY A 520 -2.24 -3.82 7.60
N THR A 521 -2.77 -4.99 7.34
CA THR A 521 -4.17 -5.35 7.60
C THR A 521 -4.33 -6.81 8.04
N ARG A 522 -5.42 -7.13 8.74
CA ARG A 522 -5.79 -8.53 9.05
C ARG A 522 -6.06 -9.33 7.77
N VAL A 523 -6.60 -8.67 6.73
CA VAL A 523 -6.77 -9.31 5.41
C VAL A 523 -5.43 -9.83 4.91
N SER A 524 -4.39 -8.99 4.89
CA SER A 524 -3.05 -9.38 4.46
C SER A 524 -2.45 -10.45 5.36
N LEU A 525 -2.63 -10.35 6.69
CA LEU A 525 -2.21 -11.40 7.63
C LEU A 525 -2.80 -12.77 7.26
N TRP A 526 -4.10 -12.83 7.04
CA TRP A 526 -4.76 -14.10 6.71
C TRP A 526 -4.46 -14.57 5.29
N GLN A 527 -4.18 -13.65 4.34
CA GLN A 527 -3.74 -14.01 2.98
C GLN A 527 -2.35 -14.61 2.98
N GLN A 528 -1.41 -14.01 3.72
CA GLN A 528 -0.06 -14.55 3.90
C GLN A 528 -0.08 -15.87 4.69
N ALA A 529 -0.79 -15.91 5.82
CA ALA A 529 -1.02 -17.12 6.61
C ALA A 529 -1.71 -18.24 5.81
N GLY A 530 -2.54 -17.86 4.84
CA GLY A 530 -3.21 -18.77 3.90
C GLY A 530 -2.26 -19.53 2.98
N ARG A 531 -1.00 -19.11 2.86
CA ARG A 531 0.02 -19.82 2.09
C ARG A 531 0.55 -21.06 2.80
N ALA A 532 0.49 -21.13 4.12
CA ALA A 532 0.80 -22.32 4.90
C ALA A 532 -0.40 -23.27 4.98
N GLY A 533 -0.14 -24.57 4.91
CA GLY A 533 -1.13 -25.64 5.17
C GLY A 533 -2.25 -25.72 4.12
N ARG A 534 -1.98 -25.50 2.83
CA ARG A 534 -2.97 -25.71 1.75
C ARG A 534 -3.29 -27.18 1.49
N ALA A 535 -4.44 -27.45 0.89
CA ALA A 535 -4.96 -28.78 0.55
C ALA A 535 -5.24 -29.67 1.76
N GLY A 536 -5.58 -29.10 2.91
CA GLY A 536 -5.92 -29.84 4.12
C GLY A 536 -4.71 -30.27 4.98
N ALA A 537 -3.49 -29.90 4.57
CA ALA A 537 -2.30 -30.10 5.40
C ALA A 537 -2.21 -29.05 6.52
N ASP A 538 -1.56 -29.43 7.61
CA ASP A 538 -1.28 -28.50 8.73
C ASP A 538 -0.22 -27.48 8.33
N GLY A 539 -0.28 -26.26 8.88
CA GLY A 539 0.65 -25.18 8.58
C GLY A 539 1.05 -24.36 9.81
N LEU A 540 2.34 -23.95 9.85
CA LEU A 540 2.87 -23.03 10.86
C LEU A 540 2.90 -21.61 10.30
N VAL A 541 2.46 -20.64 11.10
CA VAL A 541 2.54 -19.21 10.81
C VAL A 541 3.23 -18.51 11.97
N VAL A 542 4.26 -17.72 11.69
CA VAL A 542 4.98 -16.95 12.71
C VAL A 542 4.91 -15.47 12.34
N LEU A 543 4.29 -14.64 13.19
CA LEU A 543 4.32 -13.19 13.08
C LEU A 543 5.42 -12.65 14.01
N VAL A 544 6.46 -12.08 13.44
CA VAL A 544 7.61 -11.50 14.14
C VAL A 544 7.41 -9.99 14.25
N ALA A 545 7.24 -9.47 15.46
CA ALA A 545 6.99 -8.06 15.69
C ALA A 545 8.21 -7.21 15.33
N ARG A 546 7.96 -6.06 14.72
CA ARG A 546 8.91 -4.96 14.62
C ARG A 546 8.87 -4.13 15.91
N GLU A 547 9.86 -3.29 16.08
CA GLU A 547 9.87 -2.31 17.16
C GLU A 547 9.06 -1.08 16.75
N ASP A 548 7.73 -1.25 16.69
CA ASP A 548 6.77 -0.17 16.47
C ASP A 548 5.51 -0.35 17.35
N PRO A 549 4.70 0.72 17.58
CA PRO A 549 3.59 0.66 18.52
C PRO A 549 2.55 -0.40 18.16
N LEU A 550 2.20 -0.55 16.88
CA LEU A 550 1.17 -1.49 16.44
C LEU A 550 1.63 -2.94 16.58
N ASP A 551 2.83 -3.26 16.08
CA ASP A 551 3.36 -4.62 16.12
C ASP A 551 3.53 -5.09 17.58
N THR A 552 4.10 -4.23 18.43
CA THR A 552 4.27 -4.50 19.87
C THR A 552 2.92 -4.70 20.55
N PHE A 553 1.95 -3.83 20.28
CA PHE A 553 0.59 -3.99 20.82
C PHE A 553 -0.02 -5.34 20.41
N LEU A 554 0.04 -5.71 19.12
CA LEU A 554 -0.60 -6.91 18.59
C LEU A 554 0.00 -8.22 19.12
N VAL A 555 1.31 -8.29 19.36
CA VAL A 555 1.91 -9.52 19.90
C VAL A 555 1.64 -9.73 21.39
N HIS A 556 1.25 -8.65 22.12
CA HIS A 556 0.81 -8.71 23.51
C HIS A 556 -0.71 -8.75 23.67
N HIS A 557 -1.47 -8.40 22.62
CA HIS A 557 -2.94 -8.44 22.55
C HIS A 557 -3.41 -9.38 21.44
N PRO A 558 -3.22 -10.70 21.61
CA PRO A 558 -3.49 -11.68 20.55
C PRO A 558 -4.95 -11.67 20.07
N GLU A 559 -5.91 -11.29 20.93
CA GLU A 559 -7.32 -11.12 20.58
C GLU A 559 -7.50 -10.00 19.54
N ALA A 560 -6.74 -8.92 19.62
CA ALA A 560 -6.78 -7.83 18.64
C ALA A 560 -6.20 -8.25 17.28
N ALA A 561 -5.21 -9.13 17.27
CA ALA A 561 -4.60 -9.64 16.04
C ALA A 561 -5.43 -10.75 15.38
N LEU A 562 -5.90 -11.73 16.17
CA LEU A 562 -6.39 -13.02 15.68
C LEU A 562 -7.90 -13.21 15.81
N ASP A 563 -8.57 -12.58 16.81
CA ASP A 563 -9.99 -12.78 17.09
C ASP A 563 -10.86 -11.59 16.64
N ALA A 564 -10.29 -10.41 16.50
CA ALA A 564 -11.03 -9.25 16.04
C ALA A 564 -11.50 -9.43 14.58
N PRO A 565 -12.69 -8.93 14.22
CA PRO A 565 -13.17 -8.95 12.85
C PRO A 565 -12.19 -8.20 11.93
N VAL A 566 -12.12 -8.63 10.69
CA VAL A 566 -11.32 -7.97 9.68
C VAL A 566 -11.82 -6.54 9.48
N GLU A 567 -10.92 -5.61 9.22
CA GLU A 567 -11.23 -4.19 9.06
C GLU A 567 -12.17 -3.94 7.89
N ALA A 568 -13.06 -2.95 8.02
CA ALA A 568 -13.87 -2.47 6.90
C ALA A 568 -12.97 -1.80 5.85
N THR A 569 -13.25 -2.05 4.58
CA THR A 569 -12.55 -1.37 3.49
C THR A 569 -13.00 0.10 3.45
N VAL A 570 -12.08 1.01 3.73
CA VAL A 570 -12.35 2.45 3.80
C VAL A 570 -11.91 3.14 2.52
N PHE A 571 -12.79 3.94 1.93
CA PHE A 571 -12.54 4.86 0.82
C PHE A 571 -13.72 5.84 0.68
N ASP A 572 -13.46 7.05 0.18
CA ASP A 572 -14.50 8.07 -0.03
C ASP A 572 -14.72 8.35 -1.53
N PRO A 573 -15.78 7.81 -2.16
CA PRO A 573 -16.11 8.11 -3.56
C PRO A 573 -16.57 9.55 -3.77
N GLY A 574 -16.97 10.26 -2.71
CA GLY A 574 -17.44 11.65 -2.74
C GLY A 574 -16.32 12.68 -2.63
N ASN A 575 -15.07 12.24 -2.36
CA ASN A 575 -13.93 13.16 -2.28
C ASN A 575 -13.85 14.05 -3.53
N PRO A 576 -13.99 15.38 -3.41
CA PRO A 576 -14.06 16.29 -4.56
C PRO A 576 -12.77 16.31 -5.39
N TYR A 577 -11.61 16.04 -4.78
CA TYR A 577 -10.32 15.97 -5.50
C TYR A 577 -10.21 14.71 -6.37
N VAL A 578 -10.88 13.64 -5.99
CA VAL A 578 -11.03 12.42 -6.78
C VAL A 578 -12.16 12.58 -7.81
N LEU A 579 -13.33 13.04 -7.38
CA LEU A 579 -14.53 13.02 -8.21
C LEU A 579 -14.49 14.07 -9.35
N ALA A 580 -13.92 15.27 -9.10
CA ALA A 580 -13.90 16.34 -10.11
C ALA A 580 -13.22 15.93 -11.43
N PRO A 581 -11.99 15.38 -11.46
CA PRO A 581 -11.38 14.93 -12.72
C PRO A 581 -12.16 13.78 -13.37
N HIS A 582 -12.80 12.89 -12.60
CA HIS A 582 -13.66 11.85 -13.16
C HIS A 582 -14.96 12.40 -13.76
N LEU A 583 -15.54 13.47 -13.23
CA LEU A 583 -16.68 14.15 -13.84
C LEU A 583 -16.26 14.82 -15.16
N CYS A 584 -15.08 15.44 -15.22
CA CYS A 584 -14.52 15.95 -16.46
C CYS A 584 -14.35 14.83 -17.51
N ALA A 585 -13.79 13.71 -17.11
CA ALA A 585 -13.62 12.53 -17.97
C ALA A 585 -14.98 11.96 -18.42
N ALA A 586 -15.96 11.85 -17.54
CA ALA A 586 -17.32 11.42 -17.85
C ALA A 586 -18.01 12.36 -18.87
N ALA A 587 -17.83 13.69 -18.70
CA ALA A 587 -18.36 14.68 -19.63
C ALA A 587 -17.68 14.65 -21.01
N ALA A 588 -16.39 14.23 -21.07
CA ALA A 588 -15.65 14.03 -22.31
C ALA A 588 -16.07 12.76 -23.06
N GLU A 589 -16.43 11.71 -22.34
CA GLU A 589 -16.94 10.45 -22.92
C GLU A 589 -18.31 10.67 -23.57
N THR A 590 -19.26 11.17 -22.80
CA THR A 590 -20.57 11.65 -23.25
C THR A 590 -21.02 12.78 -22.30
N PRO A 591 -21.82 13.77 -22.75
CA PRO A 591 -22.29 14.83 -21.87
C PRO A 591 -23.01 14.26 -20.64
N ILE A 592 -22.72 14.76 -19.44
CA ILE A 592 -23.42 14.34 -18.22
C ILE A 592 -24.81 14.96 -18.22
N ARG A 593 -25.84 14.16 -17.96
CA ARG A 593 -27.25 14.60 -17.89
C ARG A 593 -27.69 14.76 -16.44
N ALA A 594 -28.77 15.51 -16.21
CA ALA A 594 -29.26 15.78 -14.86
C ALA A 594 -29.75 14.49 -14.14
N GLU A 595 -30.32 13.55 -14.87
CA GLU A 595 -30.80 12.26 -14.37
C GLU A 595 -29.68 11.26 -14.02
N GLU A 596 -28.43 11.56 -14.37
CA GLU A 596 -27.26 10.71 -14.11
C GLU A 596 -26.49 11.12 -12.84
N LEU A 597 -26.87 12.25 -12.21
CA LEU A 597 -26.10 12.82 -11.09
C LEU A 597 -26.06 11.90 -9.87
N ASP A 598 -27.17 11.23 -9.57
CA ASP A 598 -27.27 10.32 -8.42
C ASP A 598 -26.29 9.14 -8.50
N LEU A 599 -25.88 8.78 -9.73
CA LEU A 599 -24.88 7.73 -9.94
C LEU A 599 -23.52 8.09 -9.33
N PHE A 600 -23.17 9.39 -9.34
CA PHE A 600 -21.89 9.88 -8.81
C PHE A 600 -21.97 10.25 -7.31
N GLY A 601 -23.17 10.31 -6.74
CA GLY A 601 -23.41 10.54 -5.32
C GLY A 601 -23.84 11.98 -4.99
N PRO A 602 -24.12 12.25 -3.72
CA PRO A 602 -24.50 13.58 -3.23
C PRO A 602 -23.38 14.61 -3.48
N GLY A 603 -23.74 15.90 -3.62
CA GLY A 603 -22.77 16.97 -3.89
C GLY A 603 -22.26 17.04 -5.35
N THR A 604 -22.65 16.10 -6.23
CA THR A 604 -22.22 16.07 -7.64
C THR A 604 -22.64 17.32 -8.38
N ARG A 605 -23.84 17.83 -8.14
CA ARG A 605 -24.34 19.05 -8.81
C ARG A 605 -23.51 20.26 -8.44
N GLU A 606 -23.26 20.46 -7.17
CA GLU A 606 -22.45 21.56 -6.62
C GLU A 606 -21.03 21.53 -7.18
N LEU A 607 -20.44 20.34 -7.27
CA LEU A 607 -19.11 20.14 -7.84
C LEU A 607 -19.09 20.45 -9.36
N LEU A 608 -20.11 20.06 -10.09
CA LEU A 608 -20.27 20.43 -11.51
C LEU A 608 -20.43 21.95 -11.70
N ASP A 609 -21.15 22.63 -10.81
CA ASP A 609 -21.30 24.09 -10.87
C ASP A 609 -19.96 24.80 -10.57
N VAL A 610 -19.14 24.27 -9.64
CA VAL A 610 -17.75 24.73 -9.41
C VAL A 610 -16.88 24.52 -10.67
N LEU A 611 -16.96 23.34 -11.31
CA LEU A 611 -16.20 23.04 -12.53
C LEU A 611 -16.62 23.95 -13.71
N VAL A 612 -17.90 24.31 -13.80
CA VAL A 612 -18.38 25.29 -14.78
C VAL A 612 -17.84 26.69 -14.44
N GLY A 613 -17.88 27.10 -13.18
CA GLY A 613 -17.35 28.40 -12.73
C GLY A 613 -15.84 28.57 -12.99
N ARG A 614 -15.08 27.46 -12.91
CA ARG A 614 -13.64 27.40 -13.22
C ARG A 614 -13.36 27.25 -14.72
N GLY A 615 -14.38 27.12 -15.59
CA GLY A 615 -14.23 26.95 -17.02
C GLY A 615 -13.81 25.53 -17.46
N ALA A 616 -13.70 24.57 -16.53
CA ALA A 616 -13.36 23.18 -16.87
C ALA A 616 -14.51 22.50 -17.64
N LEU A 617 -15.74 22.81 -17.32
CA LEU A 617 -16.92 22.30 -18.01
C LEU A 617 -17.80 23.44 -18.55
N ARG A 618 -18.62 23.13 -19.56
CA ARG A 618 -19.63 24.05 -20.08
C ARG A 618 -21.02 23.44 -19.88
N ARG A 619 -21.90 24.17 -19.19
CA ARG A 619 -23.30 23.79 -19.00
C ARG A 619 -24.13 24.20 -20.22
N ARG A 620 -24.99 23.28 -20.70
CA ARG A 620 -26.05 23.51 -21.71
C ARG A 620 -27.37 22.92 -21.23
N PRO A 621 -28.53 23.26 -21.87
CA PRO A 621 -29.80 22.64 -21.48
C PRO A 621 -29.80 21.10 -21.48
N SER A 622 -28.97 20.48 -22.34
CA SER A 622 -28.84 19.02 -22.50
C SER A 622 -27.79 18.37 -21.57
N GLY A 623 -27.11 19.14 -20.71
CA GLY A 623 -26.15 18.62 -19.74
C GLY A 623 -24.83 19.40 -19.66
N TRP A 624 -23.81 18.78 -19.08
CA TRP A 624 -22.46 19.31 -18.88
C TRP A 624 -21.50 18.68 -19.88
N TYR A 625 -20.66 19.54 -20.49
CA TYR A 625 -19.80 19.19 -21.63
C TYR A 625 -18.35 19.53 -21.33
N TRP A 626 -17.45 18.61 -21.64
CA TRP A 626 -16.02 18.87 -21.77
C TRP A 626 -15.73 19.61 -23.07
N THR A 627 -14.97 20.69 -23.03
CA THR A 627 -14.74 21.56 -24.20
C THR A 627 -13.28 21.82 -24.55
N HIS A 628 -12.38 21.18 -23.83
CA HIS A 628 -10.94 21.30 -24.04
C HIS A 628 -10.41 20.23 -25.01
N ALA A 629 -9.24 20.50 -25.61
CA ALA A 629 -8.60 19.58 -26.56
C ALA A 629 -7.88 18.43 -25.83
N GLU A 630 -7.46 18.64 -24.60
CA GLU A 630 -6.76 17.67 -23.78
C GLU A 630 -7.68 16.49 -23.40
N GLN A 631 -7.07 15.33 -23.23
CA GLN A 631 -7.80 14.15 -22.78
C GLN A 631 -8.12 14.29 -21.28
N ALA A 632 -9.38 14.49 -20.94
CA ALA A 632 -9.83 14.67 -19.56
C ALA A 632 -9.41 13.51 -18.61
N ALA A 633 -9.21 12.29 -19.12
CA ALA A 633 -8.71 11.18 -18.32
C ALA A 633 -7.28 11.38 -17.80
N ARG A 634 -6.50 12.30 -18.38
CA ARG A 634 -5.15 12.64 -17.90
C ARG A 634 -5.12 13.68 -16.79
N LEU A 635 -6.26 14.19 -16.38
CA LEU A 635 -6.36 15.13 -15.26
C LEU A 635 -6.05 14.47 -13.91
N THR A 636 -6.02 13.14 -13.85
CA THR A 636 -5.71 12.41 -12.63
C THR A 636 -5.00 11.09 -12.94
N ASP A 637 -4.11 10.69 -12.04
CA ASP A 637 -3.57 9.32 -11.96
C ASP A 637 -4.36 8.58 -10.87
N LEU A 638 -4.65 7.31 -11.11
CA LEU A 638 -5.40 6.50 -10.14
C LEU A 638 -4.57 6.08 -8.91
N ARG A 639 -3.24 6.10 -9.02
CA ARG A 639 -2.31 5.60 -8.00
C ARG A 639 -1.40 6.67 -7.43
N GLY A 640 -1.34 7.84 -8.05
CA GLY A 640 -0.54 8.97 -7.61
C GLY A 640 -1.22 9.78 -6.51
N THR A 641 -0.43 10.52 -5.77
CA THR A 641 -0.89 11.46 -4.72
C THR A 641 -1.28 12.82 -5.30
N GLY A 642 -1.14 13.00 -6.61
CA GLY A 642 -1.38 14.24 -7.35
C GLY A 642 -0.08 15.00 -7.65
N GLY A 643 -0.07 15.77 -8.74
CA GLY A 643 1.10 16.49 -9.25
C GLY A 643 2.04 15.62 -10.12
N ASP A 644 2.82 16.29 -10.96
CA ASP A 644 3.82 15.60 -11.78
C ASP A 644 5.03 15.19 -10.90
N PRO A 645 5.52 13.96 -11.02
CA PRO A 645 6.67 13.51 -10.24
C PRO A 645 7.94 14.28 -10.64
N VAL A 646 8.77 14.58 -9.66
CA VAL A 646 10.08 15.23 -9.87
C VAL A 646 11.06 14.19 -10.44
N ARG A 647 11.68 14.54 -11.57
CA ARG A 647 12.67 13.70 -12.25
C ARG A 647 14.05 13.91 -11.61
N VAL A 648 14.72 12.84 -11.22
CA VAL A 648 16.08 12.87 -10.70
C VAL A 648 17.05 12.61 -11.84
N VAL A 649 17.86 13.60 -12.19
CA VAL A 649 18.73 13.59 -13.38
C VAL A 649 20.19 13.79 -12.97
N GLU A 650 21.07 12.91 -13.41
CA GLU A 650 22.51 13.02 -13.18
C GLU A 650 23.07 14.18 -14.00
N SER A 651 23.66 15.19 -13.33
CA SER A 651 24.12 16.45 -13.95
C SER A 651 25.18 16.21 -15.03
N ALA A 652 26.12 15.30 -14.76
CA ALA A 652 27.26 15.04 -15.66
C ALA A 652 26.85 14.38 -16.97
N THR A 653 25.81 13.55 -17.00
CA THR A 653 25.44 12.71 -18.16
C THR A 653 24.08 13.05 -18.75
N GLY A 654 23.24 13.79 -18.04
CA GLY A 654 21.83 14.01 -18.39
C GLY A 654 20.96 12.75 -18.27
N ARG A 655 21.47 11.69 -17.63
CA ARG A 655 20.74 10.43 -17.46
C ARG A 655 19.64 10.58 -16.41
N LEU A 656 18.43 10.15 -16.76
CA LEU A 656 17.34 10.02 -15.82
C LEU A 656 17.63 8.80 -14.92
N LEU A 657 17.79 9.02 -13.62
CA LEU A 657 17.98 7.96 -12.63
C LEU A 657 16.64 7.40 -12.15
N GLY A 658 15.67 8.29 -11.88
CA GLY A 658 14.37 7.90 -11.35
C GLY A 658 13.43 9.09 -11.20
N THR A 659 12.33 8.87 -10.50
CA THR A 659 11.35 9.91 -10.17
C THR A 659 11.01 9.87 -8.69
N VAL A 660 10.74 11.03 -8.10
CA VAL A 660 10.27 11.20 -6.72
C VAL A 660 8.91 11.87 -6.75
N ASP A 661 8.00 11.41 -5.91
CA ASP A 661 6.68 12.03 -5.76
C ASP A 661 6.81 13.54 -5.42
N SER A 662 5.99 14.36 -6.06
CA SER A 662 6.03 15.81 -5.90
C SER A 662 5.87 16.24 -4.43
N ALA A 663 5.04 15.54 -3.65
CA ALA A 663 4.83 15.84 -2.23
C ALA A 663 6.04 15.50 -1.35
N ALA A 664 6.87 14.54 -1.77
CA ALA A 664 8.05 14.11 -1.04
C ALA A 664 9.35 14.82 -1.52
N ALA A 665 9.31 15.54 -2.62
CA ALA A 665 10.50 16.10 -3.24
C ALA A 665 11.26 17.07 -2.33
N ASP A 666 10.53 17.94 -1.61
CA ASP A 666 11.12 18.95 -0.71
C ASP A 666 11.90 18.32 0.46
N SER A 667 11.52 17.14 0.91
CA SER A 667 12.19 16.42 2.00
C SER A 667 13.25 15.41 1.54
N THR A 668 13.18 14.98 0.27
CA THR A 668 13.97 13.83 -0.23
C THR A 668 15.08 14.26 -1.20
N VAL A 669 14.80 15.25 -2.09
CA VAL A 669 15.70 15.68 -3.15
C VAL A 669 15.92 17.20 -3.14
N HIS A 670 15.88 17.83 -1.96
CA HIS A 670 16.29 19.23 -1.78
C HIS A 670 17.79 19.40 -2.08
N ALA A 671 18.25 20.62 -2.32
CA ALA A 671 19.67 20.90 -2.50
C ALA A 671 20.46 20.41 -1.28
N GLY A 672 21.56 19.70 -1.52
CA GLY A 672 22.41 19.09 -0.49
C GLY A 672 21.92 17.73 0.04
N ALA A 673 20.73 17.24 -0.37
CA ALA A 673 20.24 15.92 0.03
C ALA A 673 21.12 14.79 -0.53
N VAL A 674 21.24 13.71 0.22
CA VAL A 674 21.87 12.45 -0.23
C VAL A 674 20.79 11.54 -0.79
N TYR A 675 20.89 11.26 -2.09
CA TYR A 675 20.01 10.36 -2.81
C TYR A 675 20.75 9.07 -3.17
N VAL A 676 20.18 7.92 -2.82
CA VAL A 676 20.76 6.61 -3.13
C VAL A 676 20.03 5.97 -4.29
N HIS A 677 20.74 5.61 -5.35
CA HIS A 677 20.17 4.92 -6.51
C HIS A 677 21.03 3.70 -6.87
N GLN A 678 20.44 2.50 -6.86
CA GLN A 678 21.14 1.23 -7.18
C GLN A 678 22.46 1.06 -6.42
N GLY A 679 22.47 1.37 -5.10
CA GLY A 679 23.66 1.29 -4.26
C GLY A 679 24.73 2.36 -4.49
N ALA A 680 24.55 3.22 -5.47
CA ALA A 680 25.40 4.38 -5.66
C ALA A 680 24.81 5.60 -4.96
N THR A 681 25.68 6.37 -4.33
CA THR A 681 25.32 7.59 -3.61
C THR A 681 25.46 8.80 -4.51
N TYR A 682 24.45 9.66 -4.46
CA TYR A 682 24.38 10.93 -5.18
C TYR A 682 24.07 12.06 -4.20
N VAL A 683 24.63 13.23 -4.44
CA VAL A 683 24.28 14.46 -3.72
C VAL A 683 23.49 15.36 -4.66
N VAL A 684 22.37 15.89 -4.19
CA VAL A 684 21.53 16.80 -4.96
C VAL A 684 22.18 18.17 -5.03
N ASP A 685 22.48 18.65 -6.23
CA ASP A 685 23.04 19.99 -6.44
C ASP A 685 21.95 21.08 -6.45
N ALA A 686 20.83 20.78 -7.10
CA ALA A 686 19.69 21.72 -7.21
C ALA A 686 18.35 20.99 -7.39
N LEU A 687 17.31 21.55 -6.79
CA LEU A 687 15.93 21.18 -7.02
C LEU A 687 15.22 22.33 -7.76
N HIS A 688 14.82 22.08 -9.00
CA HIS A 688 14.06 23.01 -9.84
C HIS A 688 12.58 22.62 -9.81
N LEU A 689 11.82 23.19 -8.88
CA LEU A 689 10.43 22.87 -8.65
C LEU A 689 9.53 23.17 -9.85
N ASP A 690 9.75 24.30 -10.55
CA ASP A 690 8.98 24.72 -11.72
C ASP A 690 9.15 23.77 -12.91
N ASP A 691 10.34 23.18 -13.06
CA ASP A 691 10.65 22.23 -14.13
C ASP A 691 10.39 20.77 -13.73
N GLY A 692 10.13 20.52 -12.46
CA GLY A 692 9.99 19.17 -11.90
C GLY A 692 11.26 18.33 -12.06
N VAL A 693 12.44 18.92 -11.76
CA VAL A 693 13.74 18.27 -11.94
C VAL A 693 14.64 18.50 -10.73
N ALA A 694 15.22 17.42 -10.20
CA ALA A 694 16.31 17.43 -9.25
C ALA A 694 17.60 17.03 -9.99
N LEU A 695 18.62 17.86 -9.95
CA LEU A 695 19.95 17.60 -10.51
C LEU A 695 20.83 17.00 -9.45
N VAL A 696 21.49 15.88 -9.76
CA VAL A 696 22.31 15.14 -8.81
C VAL A 696 23.69 14.80 -9.39
N ASP A 697 24.71 14.84 -8.53
CA ASP A 697 26.07 14.39 -8.85
C ASP A 697 26.41 13.14 -8.06
N ARG A 698 27.06 12.17 -8.73
CA ARG A 698 27.55 10.97 -8.06
C ARG A 698 28.70 11.33 -7.14
N ARG A 699 28.52 11.12 -5.83
CA ARG A 699 29.53 11.35 -4.79
C ARG A 699 29.46 10.23 -3.77
N ASP A 700 30.65 9.73 -3.40
CA ASP A 700 30.76 8.76 -2.31
C ASP A 700 30.87 9.53 -1.01
N VAL A 701 29.89 9.40 -0.13
CA VAL A 701 29.80 10.12 1.15
C VAL A 701 29.50 9.13 2.29
N ASP A 702 30.01 9.42 3.48
CA ASP A 702 29.86 8.62 4.70
C ASP A 702 28.72 9.12 5.61
N TYR A 703 27.86 9.99 5.08
CA TYR A 703 26.73 10.57 5.80
C TYR A 703 25.43 10.48 5.02
N GLY A 704 24.32 10.51 5.75
CA GLY A 704 22.99 10.72 5.20
C GLY A 704 22.43 12.09 5.57
N THR A 705 21.28 12.47 4.98
CA THR A 705 20.60 13.75 5.23
C THR A 705 19.18 13.52 5.72
N TRP A 706 18.78 14.31 6.72
CA TRP A 706 17.45 14.28 7.35
C TRP A 706 16.84 15.66 7.33
N ALA A 707 15.81 15.84 6.54
CA ALA A 707 15.06 17.10 6.46
C ALA A 707 14.36 17.40 7.81
N ARG A 708 14.20 18.69 8.10
CA ARG A 708 13.48 19.24 9.26
C ARG A 708 12.42 20.19 8.74
N TRP A 709 11.18 20.00 9.20
CA TRP A 709 10.05 20.82 8.77
C TRP A 709 9.17 21.26 9.93
N VAL A 710 8.40 22.28 9.69
CA VAL A 710 7.32 22.71 10.57
C VAL A 710 5.99 22.46 9.89
N THR A 711 4.98 22.11 10.71
CA THR A 711 3.62 21.87 10.22
C THR A 711 2.64 22.67 11.07
N SER A 712 1.68 23.31 10.41
CA SER A 712 0.54 24.00 11.04
C SER A 712 -0.76 23.50 10.44
N THR A 713 -1.83 23.57 11.22
CA THR A 713 -3.18 23.15 10.82
C THR A 713 -4.15 24.31 10.99
N GLU A 714 -5.07 24.49 10.07
CA GLU A 714 -6.18 25.45 10.14
C GLU A 714 -7.49 24.70 9.92
N ILE A 715 -8.47 24.87 10.81
CA ILE A 715 -9.79 24.26 10.69
C ILE A 715 -10.62 25.06 9.70
N ARG A 716 -10.91 24.47 8.52
CA ARG A 716 -11.75 25.09 7.50
C ARG A 716 -13.24 24.95 7.78
N SER A 717 -13.63 23.76 8.25
CA SER A 717 -15.01 23.51 8.66
C SER A 717 -15.09 22.29 9.58
N THR A 718 -16.02 22.34 10.53
CA THR A 718 -16.35 21.21 11.40
C THR A 718 -17.59 20.51 10.82
N THR A 719 -17.42 19.25 10.40
CA THR A 719 -18.52 18.42 9.86
C THR A 719 -19.29 17.76 10.99
N SER A 720 -18.59 17.28 12.02
CA SER A 720 -19.18 16.59 13.17
C SER A 720 -18.41 16.92 14.45
N GLU A 721 -19.14 17.09 15.54
CA GLU A 721 -18.56 17.35 16.85
C GLU A 721 -19.29 16.56 17.92
N ARG A 722 -18.54 16.04 18.91
CA ARG A 722 -19.05 15.40 20.12
C ARG A 722 -18.34 15.97 21.33
N ARG A 723 -19.01 15.96 22.48
CA ARG A 723 -18.38 16.36 23.73
C ARG A 723 -18.24 15.16 24.65
N TRP A 724 -17.03 14.96 25.18
CA TRP A 724 -16.73 14.02 26.24
C TRP A 724 -16.41 14.82 27.51
N GLY A 725 -17.47 15.24 28.24
CA GLY A 725 -17.31 16.20 29.32
C GLY A 725 -16.71 17.52 28.81
N PRO A 726 -15.53 17.95 29.31
CA PRO A 726 -14.86 19.17 28.87
C PRO A 726 -14.11 19.01 27.53
N VAL A 727 -13.82 17.78 27.10
CA VAL A 727 -13.09 17.48 25.88
C VAL A 727 -13.99 17.62 24.65
N THR A 728 -13.54 18.35 23.65
CA THR A 728 -14.18 18.39 22.33
C THR A 728 -13.53 17.36 21.42
N TRP A 729 -14.35 16.49 20.81
CA TRP A 729 -13.98 15.51 19.80
C TRP A 729 -14.59 15.89 18.47
N GLY A 730 -13.76 16.39 17.54
CA GLY A 730 -14.19 16.99 16.29
C GLY A 730 -13.71 16.22 15.07
N PHE A 731 -14.44 16.39 13.96
CA PHE A 731 -14.08 15.92 12.62
C PHE A 731 -14.48 16.95 11.57
N GLY A 732 -13.63 17.16 10.58
CA GLY A 732 -13.93 18.08 9.49
C GLY A 732 -12.79 18.32 8.51
N ALA A 733 -12.96 19.34 7.68
CA ALA A 733 -11.95 19.74 6.71
C ALA A 733 -10.91 20.67 7.36
N VAL A 734 -9.65 20.42 7.05
CA VAL A 734 -8.51 21.21 7.53
C VAL A 734 -7.55 21.54 6.38
N ASP A 735 -6.80 22.62 6.53
CA ASP A 735 -5.62 22.90 5.72
C ASP A 735 -4.38 22.64 6.56
N VAL A 736 -3.57 21.69 6.13
CA VAL A 736 -2.29 21.32 6.76
C VAL A 736 -1.16 21.93 5.95
N THR A 737 -0.46 22.91 6.50
CA THR A 737 0.65 23.58 5.82
C THR A 737 1.98 23.11 6.39
N THR A 738 2.83 22.55 5.53
CA THR A 738 4.17 22.05 5.87
C THR A 738 5.22 22.81 5.09
N GLN A 739 6.32 23.19 5.77
CA GLN A 739 7.48 23.81 5.15
C GLN A 739 8.76 23.14 5.65
N VAL A 740 9.59 22.68 4.72
CA VAL A 740 10.92 22.16 5.02
C VAL A 740 11.87 23.35 5.20
N LEU A 741 12.42 23.49 6.41
CA LEU A 741 13.22 24.67 6.80
C LEU A 741 14.74 24.41 6.78
N SER A 742 15.14 23.17 7.02
CA SER A 742 16.56 22.80 7.13
C SER A 742 16.73 21.28 6.98
N PHE A 743 17.97 20.84 6.88
CA PHE A 743 18.32 19.43 7.02
C PHE A 743 19.55 19.24 7.88
N GLN A 744 19.65 18.06 8.49
CA GLN A 744 20.81 17.62 9.25
C GLN A 744 21.61 16.61 8.46
N ARG A 745 22.94 16.72 8.47
CA ARG A 745 23.86 15.67 8.03
C ARG A 745 24.24 14.83 9.23
N LYS A 746 24.12 13.52 9.11
CA LYS A 746 24.51 12.57 10.16
C LYS A 746 25.41 11.51 9.55
N ARG A 747 26.51 11.19 10.27
CA ARG A 747 27.43 10.13 9.87
C ARG A 747 26.75 8.77 9.94
N ILE A 748 27.07 7.88 9.02
CA ILE A 748 26.62 6.49 9.04
C ILE A 748 27.82 5.61 9.41
N PRO A 749 27.73 4.69 10.41
CA PRO A 749 26.50 4.21 11.06
C PRO A 749 26.17 4.85 12.41
N ASP A 750 27.02 5.66 12.99
CA ASP A 750 26.91 6.15 14.39
C ASP A 750 25.86 7.25 14.61
N MET A 751 25.29 7.78 13.53
CA MET A 751 24.28 8.83 13.52
C MET A 751 24.72 10.15 14.17
N GLU A 752 26.03 10.39 14.33
CA GLU A 752 26.58 11.64 14.83
C GLU A 752 26.17 12.81 13.92
N VAL A 753 25.63 13.86 14.50
CA VAL A 753 25.22 15.06 13.76
C VAL A 753 26.46 15.85 13.33
N LEU A 754 26.75 15.85 12.03
CA LEU A 754 27.89 16.54 11.43
C LEU A 754 27.62 18.03 11.18
N GLY A 755 26.35 18.42 11.06
CA GLY A 755 25.96 19.80 10.81
C GLY A 755 24.50 19.91 10.40
N SER A 756 24.01 21.17 10.31
CA SER A 756 22.66 21.48 9.84
C SER A 756 22.75 22.66 8.87
N GLU A 757 21.95 22.62 7.81
CA GLU A 757 21.87 23.69 6.81
C GLU A 757 20.43 24.14 6.61
N LEU A 758 20.24 25.45 6.42
CA LEU A 758 18.93 26.03 6.14
C LEU A 758 18.56 25.83 4.67
N LEU A 759 17.27 25.67 4.43
CA LEU A 759 16.67 25.54 3.10
C LEU A 759 15.65 26.67 2.89
N ASP A 760 15.62 27.20 1.68
CA ASP A 760 14.60 28.17 1.23
C ASP A 760 13.63 27.46 0.29
N LEU A 761 12.70 26.71 0.88
CA LEU A 761 11.69 25.94 0.15
C LEU A 761 10.29 26.50 0.43
N PRO A 762 9.35 26.43 -0.54
CA PRO A 762 8.03 26.96 -0.36
C PRO A 762 7.23 26.15 0.67
N ALA A 763 6.33 26.83 1.38
CA ALA A 763 5.31 26.17 2.17
C ALA A 763 4.30 25.46 1.25
N ARG A 764 3.90 24.24 1.60
CA ARG A 764 2.91 23.44 0.88
C ARG A 764 1.71 23.21 1.74
N THR A 765 0.52 23.52 1.22
CA THR A 765 -0.74 23.32 1.92
C THR A 765 -1.48 22.12 1.34
N LEU A 766 -1.84 21.19 2.20
CA LEU A 766 -2.68 20.02 1.93
C LEU A 766 -4.08 20.25 2.50
N PRO A 767 -5.09 20.56 1.67
CA PRO A 767 -6.47 20.53 2.11
C PRO A 767 -6.91 19.08 2.28
N THR A 768 -7.29 18.69 3.52
CA THR A 768 -7.59 17.29 3.85
C THR A 768 -8.68 17.18 4.92
N ALA A 769 -8.99 15.95 5.34
CA ALA A 769 -9.87 15.66 6.45
C ALA A 769 -9.06 15.30 7.69
N ALA A 770 -9.48 15.79 8.86
CA ALA A 770 -8.86 15.49 10.14
C ALA A 770 -9.89 15.14 11.21
N VAL A 771 -9.49 14.29 12.13
CA VAL A 771 -10.09 14.12 13.44
C VAL A 771 -9.20 14.82 14.46
N TRP A 772 -9.81 15.52 15.44
CA TRP A 772 -9.06 16.16 16.51
C TRP A 772 -9.77 16.05 17.87
N TRP A 773 -8.97 16.21 18.90
CA TRP A 773 -9.48 16.35 20.26
C TRP A 773 -8.75 17.46 20.99
N THR A 774 -9.49 18.14 21.89
CA THR A 774 -8.95 19.23 22.69
C THR A 774 -8.75 18.81 24.13
N ALA A 775 -7.74 19.37 24.78
CA ALA A 775 -7.51 19.22 26.22
C ALA A 775 -7.53 20.61 26.88
N PRO A 776 -8.69 21.05 27.39
CA PRO A 776 -8.76 22.32 28.12
C PRO A 776 -7.92 22.29 29.42
N ALA A 777 -7.60 23.47 29.97
CA ALA A 777 -6.71 23.62 31.12
C ALA A 777 -7.09 22.72 32.30
N GLU A 778 -8.37 22.56 32.59
CA GLU A 778 -8.88 21.69 33.66
C GLU A 778 -8.53 20.20 33.44
N VAL A 779 -8.45 19.73 32.20
CA VAL A 779 -8.05 18.37 31.85
C VAL A 779 -6.54 18.21 32.03
N LEU A 780 -5.75 19.18 31.58
CA LEU A 780 -4.30 19.21 31.78
C LEU A 780 -3.92 19.24 33.28
N GLU A 781 -4.56 20.10 34.07
CA GLU A 781 -4.35 20.19 35.50
C GLU A 781 -4.70 18.86 36.23
N ARG A 782 -5.83 18.25 35.89
CA ARG A 782 -6.25 16.95 36.42
C ARG A 782 -5.24 15.83 36.07
N ALA A 783 -4.70 15.85 34.88
CA ALA A 783 -3.66 14.94 34.44
C ALA A 783 -2.28 15.22 35.08
N GLY A 784 -2.13 16.33 35.79
CA GLY A 784 -0.83 16.79 36.31
C GLY A 784 0.16 17.09 35.17
N VAL A 785 -0.35 17.62 34.05
CA VAL A 785 0.43 18.04 32.91
C VAL A 785 0.67 19.54 33.00
N THR A 786 1.92 19.94 33.15
CA THR A 786 2.32 21.36 33.27
C THR A 786 2.53 21.98 31.89
N VAL A 787 2.69 23.30 31.84
CA VAL A 787 2.97 24.03 30.59
C VAL A 787 4.24 23.50 29.90
N GLU A 788 5.24 23.09 30.68
CA GLU A 788 6.51 22.56 30.20
C GLU A 788 6.36 21.15 29.60
N THR A 789 5.52 20.31 30.21
CA THR A 789 5.33 18.91 29.81
C THR A 789 4.21 18.73 28.78
N ALA A 790 3.30 19.71 28.63
CA ALA A 790 2.16 19.61 27.72
C ALA A 790 2.56 19.36 26.25
N PRO A 791 3.54 20.09 25.67
CA PRO A 791 3.94 19.83 24.30
C PRO A 791 4.39 18.38 24.07
N GLY A 792 5.22 17.85 24.99
CA GLY A 792 5.72 16.48 24.90
C GLY A 792 4.64 15.42 25.16
N ALA A 793 3.68 15.68 26.04
CA ALA A 793 2.57 14.77 26.33
C ALA A 793 1.62 14.63 25.13
N LEU A 794 1.24 15.77 24.53
CA LEU A 794 0.39 15.82 23.33
C LEU A 794 1.07 15.15 22.13
N HIS A 795 2.35 15.43 21.93
CA HIS A 795 3.16 14.88 20.85
C HIS A 795 3.33 13.36 20.96
N ALA A 796 3.59 12.85 22.18
CA ALA A 796 3.65 11.41 22.41
C ALA A 796 2.29 10.72 22.18
N ALA A 797 1.19 11.35 22.61
CA ALA A 797 -0.16 10.85 22.35
C ALA A 797 -0.52 10.86 20.84
N GLU A 798 -0.12 11.89 20.11
CA GLU A 798 -0.29 12.00 18.66
C GLU A 798 0.41 10.85 17.93
N HIS A 799 1.71 10.67 18.18
CA HIS A 799 2.50 9.62 17.52
C HIS A 799 1.94 8.22 17.72
N ALA A 800 1.62 7.89 18.96
CA ALA A 800 1.03 6.60 19.31
C ALA A 800 -0.36 6.44 18.69
N SER A 801 -1.17 7.51 18.63
CA SER A 801 -2.49 7.48 17.98
C SER A 801 -2.38 7.19 16.50
N ILE A 802 -1.46 7.83 15.78
CA ILE A 802 -1.17 7.53 14.35
C ILE A 802 -0.72 6.08 14.20
N GLY A 803 0.15 5.60 15.09
CA GLY A 803 0.62 4.22 15.08
C GLY A 803 -0.49 3.18 15.23
N LEU A 804 -1.52 3.48 16.04
CA LEU A 804 -2.60 2.55 16.38
C LEU A 804 -3.86 2.67 15.51
N LEU A 805 -4.06 3.73 14.71
CA LEU A 805 -5.23 3.86 13.85
C LEU A 805 -5.35 2.74 12.81
N PRO A 806 -4.26 2.17 12.25
CA PRO A 806 -4.34 0.99 11.39
C PRO A 806 -4.98 -0.26 12.02
N LEU A 807 -5.11 -0.31 13.34
CA LEU A 807 -5.87 -1.34 14.03
C LEU A 807 -7.38 -1.29 13.70
N LEU A 808 -7.91 -0.12 13.36
CA LEU A 808 -9.34 0.17 13.21
C LEU A 808 -9.76 0.51 11.78
N ALA A 809 -8.80 0.88 10.93
CA ALA A 809 -9.02 1.27 9.55
C ALA A 809 -8.01 0.57 8.62
N THR A 810 -8.39 0.33 7.36
CA THR A 810 -7.52 -0.30 6.36
C THR A 810 -6.48 0.69 5.81
N CYS A 811 -5.67 1.28 6.69
CA CYS A 811 -4.60 2.23 6.34
C CYS A 811 -3.23 1.74 6.82
N ASP A 812 -2.19 2.37 6.33
CA ASP A 812 -0.85 2.33 6.90
C ASP A 812 -0.59 3.64 7.66
N ARG A 813 0.36 3.65 8.60
CA ARG A 813 0.76 4.90 9.27
C ARG A 813 1.26 5.98 8.30
N TRP A 814 1.68 5.59 7.08
CA TRP A 814 2.09 6.53 6.03
C TRP A 814 0.92 7.21 5.34
N ASP A 815 -0.28 6.64 5.44
CA ASP A 815 -1.52 7.24 4.93
C ASP A 815 -2.06 8.35 5.84
N LEU A 816 -1.42 8.58 7.00
CA LEU A 816 -1.83 9.49 8.04
C LEU A 816 -0.74 10.52 8.34
N GLY A 817 -1.12 11.67 8.82
CA GLY A 817 -0.25 12.67 9.45
C GLY A 817 -0.86 13.16 10.74
N GLY A 818 -0.10 13.94 11.52
CA GLY A 818 -0.62 14.54 12.72
C GLY A 818 0.07 15.85 13.06
N VAL A 819 -0.59 16.62 13.90
CA VAL A 819 -0.10 17.86 14.47
C VAL A 819 -0.62 17.95 15.91
N SER A 820 0.26 18.24 16.85
CA SER A 820 -0.10 18.52 18.22
C SER A 820 0.44 19.87 18.66
N THR A 821 -0.37 20.62 19.40
CA THR A 821 0.01 21.92 19.92
C THR A 821 -0.57 22.16 21.31
N ALA A 822 0.19 22.81 22.17
CA ALA A 822 -0.26 23.19 23.52
C ALA A 822 -1.30 24.31 23.51
N LEU A 823 -1.37 25.08 22.42
CA LEU A 823 -2.38 26.12 22.18
C LEU A 823 -2.62 26.26 20.68
N HIS A 824 -3.78 25.83 20.23
CA HIS A 824 -4.19 25.96 18.83
C HIS A 824 -5.01 27.23 18.62
N VAL A 825 -4.77 27.92 17.50
CA VAL A 825 -5.39 29.23 17.22
C VAL A 825 -6.91 29.15 17.13
N ASP A 826 -7.45 28.13 16.42
CA ASP A 826 -8.90 28.04 16.18
C ASP A 826 -9.67 27.46 17.36
N THR A 827 -9.05 26.60 18.17
CA THR A 827 -9.71 25.96 19.33
C THR A 827 -9.44 26.71 20.64
N GLU A 828 -8.42 27.56 20.68
CA GLU A 828 -7.90 28.25 21.87
C GLU A 828 -7.52 27.30 23.03
N GLN A 829 -7.22 26.05 22.69
CA GLN A 829 -6.92 24.96 23.63
C GLN A 829 -5.76 24.09 23.12
N ALA A 830 -5.19 23.30 24.02
CA ALA A 830 -4.30 22.22 23.61
C ALA A 830 -5.05 21.23 22.73
N THR A 831 -4.49 20.93 21.55
CA THR A 831 -5.19 20.15 20.53
C THR A 831 -4.26 19.16 19.86
N VAL A 832 -4.76 17.94 19.64
CA VAL A 832 -4.14 16.90 18.82
C VAL A 832 -5.00 16.67 17.58
N PHE A 833 -4.39 16.78 16.42
CA PHE A 833 -4.97 16.45 15.12
C PHE A 833 -4.35 15.17 14.58
N VAL A 834 -5.18 14.32 13.99
CA VAL A 834 -4.74 13.23 13.10
C VAL A 834 -5.50 13.38 11.78
N HIS A 835 -4.77 13.49 10.69
CA HIS A 835 -5.34 13.80 9.38
C HIS A 835 -4.95 12.76 8.33
N ASP A 836 -5.74 12.65 7.30
CA ASP A 836 -5.41 11.85 6.12
C ASP A 836 -4.28 12.54 5.33
N ALA A 837 -3.34 11.75 4.79
CA ALA A 837 -2.20 12.27 4.02
C ALA A 837 -2.55 12.58 2.54
N TYR A 838 -3.83 12.69 2.21
CA TYR A 838 -4.33 12.84 0.85
C TYR A 838 -5.27 14.04 0.71
N PRO A 839 -5.25 14.74 -0.44
CA PRO A 839 -6.17 15.84 -0.71
C PRO A 839 -7.64 15.41 -0.56
N GLY A 840 -8.42 16.18 0.21
CA GLY A 840 -9.82 15.90 0.51
C GLY A 840 -10.06 14.72 1.45
N GLY A 841 -9.02 14.03 1.89
CA GLY A 841 -9.10 12.86 2.75
C GLY A 841 -9.29 11.54 2.01
N ALA A 842 -9.09 10.43 2.72
CA ALA A 842 -9.28 9.06 2.24
C ALA A 842 -10.33 8.28 3.05
N GLY A 843 -10.90 8.94 4.10
CA GLY A 843 -11.90 8.38 5.00
C GLY A 843 -11.31 7.75 6.29
N PHE A 844 -9.99 7.79 6.48
CA PHE A 844 -9.36 7.21 7.67
C PHE A 844 -9.61 8.05 8.92
N ALA A 845 -9.50 9.38 8.80
CA ALA A 845 -9.81 10.32 9.87
C ALA A 845 -11.30 10.25 10.29
N GLU A 846 -12.23 10.06 9.34
CA GLU A 846 -13.65 9.82 9.61
C GLU A 846 -13.85 8.54 10.44
N ARG A 847 -13.13 7.46 10.09
CA ARG A 847 -13.17 6.21 10.85
C ARG A 847 -12.59 6.39 12.25
N GLY A 848 -11.50 7.14 12.39
CA GLY A 848 -10.93 7.56 13.68
C GLY A 848 -11.95 8.32 14.52
N TYR A 849 -12.69 9.25 13.92
CA TYR A 849 -13.76 9.99 14.59
C TYR A 849 -14.86 9.05 15.11
N ALA A 850 -15.30 8.10 14.27
CA ALA A 850 -16.37 7.16 14.63
C ALA A 850 -16.00 6.25 15.81
N LEU A 851 -14.74 5.82 15.89
CA LEU A 851 -14.22 4.85 16.88
C LEU A 851 -13.34 5.47 17.96
N GLY A 852 -13.38 6.77 18.15
CA GLY A 852 -12.44 7.55 18.98
C GLY A 852 -12.14 6.98 20.36
N ALA A 853 -13.14 6.58 21.13
CA ALA A 853 -12.93 6.03 22.47
C ALA A 853 -12.15 4.69 22.42
N THR A 854 -12.47 3.80 21.49
CA THR A 854 -11.76 2.52 21.31
C THR A 854 -10.32 2.77 20.88
N TRP A 855 -10.12 3.72 19.96
CA TRP A 855 -8.82 4.11 19.47
C TRP A 855 -7.92 4.69 20.57
N LEU A 856 -8.39 5.68 21.33
CA LEU A 856 -7.60 6.28 22.39
C LEU A 856 -7.32 5.30 23.54
N ARG A 857 -8.22 4.36 23.85
CA ARG A 857 -7.94 3.30 24.83
C ARG A 857 -6.79 2.41 24.37
N ALA A 858 -6.79 1.95 23.12
CA ALA A 858 -5.69 1.17 22.57
C ALA A 858 -4.37 1.98 22.54
N THR A 859 -4.45 3.26 22.18
CA THR A 859 -3.29 4.18 22.21
C THR A 859 -2.71 4.30 23.64
N ARG A 860 -3.55 4.55 24.61
CA ARG A 860 -3.15 4.65 26.02
C ARG A 860 -2.51 3.35 26.51
N GLU A 861 -3.12 2.22 26.19
CA GLU A 861 -2.64 0.88 26.54
C GLU A 861 -1.24 0.62 25.97
N ALA A 862 -1.05 0.85 24.66
CA ALA A 862 0.24 0.68 24.00
C ALA A 862 1.36 1.50 24.63
N ILE A 863 1.08 2.74 25.05
CA ILE A 863 2.06 3.58 25.72
C ILE A 863 2.34 3.06 27.14
N ALA A 864 1.30 2.71 27.91
CA ALA A 864 1.40 2.35 29.32
C ALA A 864 2.06 0.99 29.55
N THR A 865 1.81 0.02 28.67
CA THR A 865 2.35 -1.34 28.81
C THR A 865 3.79 -1.48 28.31
N CYS A 866 4.30 -0.52 27.56
CA CYS A 866 5.69 -0.52 27.10
C CYS A 866 6.63 -0.32 28.29
N PRO A 867 7.65 -1.19 28.49
CA PRO A 867 8.53 -1.13 29.67
C PRO A 867 9.52 0.04 29.65
N CYS A 868 9.76 0.69 28.51
CA CYS A 868 10.72 1.80 28.40
C CYS A 868 10.35 2.97 29.34
N ARG A 869 11.35 3.75 29.77
CA ARG A 869 11.14 4.86 30.75
C ARG A 869 10.75 6.17 30.06
N THR A 870 11.43 6.53 29.00
CA THR A 870 11.34 7.86 28.38
C THR A 870 10.57 7.89 27.06
N GLY A 871 10.36 6.73 26.45
CA GLY A 871 9.72 6.56 25.14
C GLY A 871 10.68 5.95 24.12
N CYS A 872 10.20 4.97 23.39
CA CYS A 872 10.96 4.22 22.38
C CYS A 872 10.15 4.05 21.09
N PRO A 873 10.75 3.51 20.02
CA PRO A 873 10.02 3.23 18.76
C PRO A 873 8.80 2.32 18.93
N ALA A 874 8.81 1.44 19.92
CA ALA A 874 7.68 0.55 20.22
C ALA A 874 6.47 1.25 20.89
N CYS A 875 6.54 2.54 21.25
CA CYS A 875 5.43 3.24 21.90
C CYS A 875 5.15 4.65 21.36
N VAL A 876 6.07 5.62 21.55
CA VAL A 876 5.79 7.04 21.28
C VAL A 876 6.70 7.68 20.24
N GLN A 877 7.81 7.02 19.83
CA GLN A 877 8.66 7.57 18.79
C GLN A 877 8.11 7.25 17.41
N SER A 878 8.20 8.22 16.49
CA SER A 878 7.77 8.07 15.11
C SER A 878 8.90 8.35 14.13
N PRO A 879 9.13 7.49 13.12
CA PRO A 879 10.11 7.75 12.07
C PRO A 879 9.69 8.91 11.14
N LYS A 880 8.42 9.33 11.18
CA LYS A 880 7.87 10.44 10.39
C LYS A 880 7.98 11.80 11.08
N CYS A 881 8.54 11.86 12.28
CA CYS A 881 8.55 13.09 13.06
C CYS A 881 9.51 14.14 12.48
N GLY A 882 8.98 15.28 12.00
CA GLY A 882 9.74 16.43 11.52
C GLY A 882 10.63 17.10 12.58
N ASN A 883 10.26 16.96 13.88
CA ASN A 883 11.00 17.50 15.02
C ASN A 883 12.04 16.51 15.59
N GLY A 884 12.19 15.32 14.99
CA GLY A 884 13.13 14.29 15.46
C GLY A 884 12.77 13.74 16.83
N ASN A 885 11.50 13.56 17.10
CA ASN A 885 10.95 13.00 18.33
C ASN A 885 11.25 13.84 19.59
N ASN A 886 11.27 15.15 19.48
CA ASN A 886 11.56 16.05 20.62
C ASN A 886 10.63 17.29 20.60
N PRO A 887 9.96 17.62 21.75
CA PRO A 887 9.94 16.85 23.00
C PRO A 887 8.96 15.66 22.97
N LEU A 888 9.22 14.64 23.76
CA LEU A 888 8.29 13.54 24.07
C LEU A 888 8.24 13.30 25.57
N GLU A 889 7.02 13.20 26.13
CA GLU A 889 6.77 12.98 27.55
C GLU A 889 5.83 11.78 27.76
N LYS A 890 6.40 10.57 27.75
CA LYS A 890 5.65 9.31 27.82
C LYS A 890 4.70 9.23 29.03
N ALA A 891 5.21 9.48 30.22
CA ALA A 891 4.43 9.36 31.46
C ALA A 891 3.31 10.41 31.55
N ALA A 892 3.55 11.62 31.02
CA ALA A 892 2.56 12.67 30.96
C ALA A 892 1.48 12.34 29.89
N ALA A 893 1.84 11.71 28.78
CA ALA A 893 0.89 11.27 27.74
C ALA A 893 -0.11 10.24 28.28
N VAL A 894 0.35 9.25 29.08
CA VAL A 894 -0.54 8.27 29.70
C VAL A 894 -1.56 8.97 30.60
N ARG A 895 -1.11 9.86 31.51
CA ARG A 895 -2.01 10.59 32.43
C ARG A 895 -2.99 11.50 31.67
N LEU A 896 -2.53 12.14 30.58
CA LEU A 896 -3.38 12.97 29.73
C LEU A 896 -4.47 12.15 29.06
N LEU A 897 -4.11 10.99 28.48
CA LEU A 897 -5.07 10.09 27.85
C LEU A 897 -6.05 9.50 28.88
N ASP A 898 -5.60 9.18 30.10
CA ASP A 898 -6.48 8.76 31.20
C ASP A 898 -7.53 9.84 31.51
N ALA A 899 -7.12 11.11 31.66
CA ALA A 899 -8.02 12.22 31.95
C ALA A 899 -9.02 12.50 30.78
N VAL A 900 -8.58 12.35 29.53
CA VAL A 900 -9.46 12.45 28.35
C VAL A 900 -10.48 11.32 28.33
N LEU A 901 -10.05 10.10 28.64
CA LEU A 901 -10.87 8.88 28.59
C LEU A 901 -11.85 8.76 29.76
N GLU A 902 -11.65 9.46 30.89
CA GLU A 902 -12.63 9.50 31.99
C GLU A 902 -14.03 9.92 31.52
N HIS A 903 -14.11 10.74 30.50
CA HIS A 903 -15.35 11.30 29.95
C HIS A 903 -15.76 10.66 28.60
N ALA A 904 -14.96 9.70 28.09
CA ALA A 904 -15.26 9.03 26.86
C ALA A 904 -16.40 8.02 27.02
N PRO A 905 -17.25 7.81 26.01
CA PRO A 905 -18.32 6.82 26.09
C PRO A 905 -17.75 5.42 26.29
N ASP A 906 -18.45 4.61 27.12
CA ASP A 906 -18.10 3.21 27.30
C ASP A 906 -18.15 2.47 25.95
N GLY A 907 -17.15 1.64 25.66
CA GLY A 907 -16.97 0.92 24.40
C GLY A 907 -17.98 -0.22 24.15
N GLY A 908 -19.23 -0.07 24.59
CA GLY A 908 -20.31 -1.02 24.45
C GLY A 908 -21.50 -0.40 23.75
N GLY A 909 -21.68 -0.68 22.47
CA GLY A 909 -22.98 -0.58 21.84
C GLY A 909 -23.16 0.55 20.83
N ASN A 910 -23.26 0.16 19.67
CA ASN A 910 -24.11 0.42 18.53
C ASN A 910 -23.33 0.61 17.22
N GLY A 911 -23.23 -0.50 16.49
CA GLY A 911 -23.30 -0.45 15.05
C GLY A 911 -24.67 0.14 14.64
N GLY A 912 -24.80 1.46 14.76
CA GLY A 912 -25.89 2.22 14.19
C GLY A 912 -25.46 2.63 12.79
N SER A 913 -26.17 2.09 11.80
CA SER A 913 -26.13 2.49 10.41
C SER A 913 -26.06 4.01 10.22
N VAL A 914 -25.03 4.49 9.57
CA VAL A 914 -25.03 5.73 8.79
C VAL A 914 -24.66 5.37 7.35
#